data_eaa2f6ff552547c08833cfce4a2a895c
#
_entry.id   eaa2f6ff552547c08833cfce4a2a895c
#
_cell.length_a   1.000
_cell.length_b   1.000
_cell.length_c   1.000
_cell.angle_alpha   90.00
_cell.angle_beta   90.00
_cell.angle_gamma   90.00
#
_symmetry.space_group_name_H-M   'P 1'
#
loop_
_entity.id
_entity.type
_entity.pdbx_description
1 polymer ?
#
loop_
_entity_poly.entity_id
_entity_poly.type
_entity_poly.pdbx_seq_one_letter_code
_entity_poly.pdbx_strand_id
1 'polypeptide(L)'
;MLVAILPVWGCTWAGCGRGTEERIIPARVWATGPSYRVNSLELARAETSIFARGDGTIRLTSAVNEKIGFNLVISAVDSAVSGVELRADDLAGTEGKISASAIRAYRPYPITVERYPNWFLRTQGLREPRAYPDALVPIPVNGVGASPGSIAAQPLVVLAGQSLALYVEIVIPPEARPGRYKTAISLVGPNCTPLRTPIEVLVRDVYLDSKVSIPVVAGVQLGPVIASFTDIDPQNKSVAISKPECRKAIEKTFALLSEHGLSPYCDEIYPRFSQDVDGNTVLDWSEYDAFCGPFIEGGGNAEGRGAFAWPLPVGMSQPHPSQFDGMDSAAYMLVLQDYLSKARAHFEEKGWLERAVVYFDYPSVIDPNESELQRVRRLIEWVHDAGIELPYMSKLIPQPMTPFGWTAYHYVDLTRVVDIWATPARYQDAATLAELQRLGKRTWLLPDRPPYCGSLAVEAPPTHARSIAWQAYLQGHEAIWLPRATDWPGKVLDEAISQDDQASDAWLVYPGKLFGCDGPVPSARLKLLQAGIQDYQCLRLLSEHGHAATAGLLARSLIKACGTGAYGDNFQDAHWDRRIDDPDVWDLAAAILREEAELAVSEHPAEPISLEKNRADWLRFLAATRSLEVWVGSARLRKDPRPGQTGYLATIDAEVRSELRTSVEGRLKFGPLAEGASAIDDDKQIGPLEEMSVASRSLTARFPEAPLCDLDGHYIQSIVFDAGRSGLVEAQATFSISRVSEVSKPPRIDGSLDDWPPGTQNVMGDFRLIAFTHGSARRRAESQTIGYCCTDGSKLYLGIQALSPAGPTVSNVESNIVTYEDLRPVGSDLVEIMIDPTGVATQSDDIYHVVVKSTGNPIFERGVSVSPPIGSVAPWPGPRPEYSVTRGADGWTAEIAMSLECFGPRESRNLVWGFNLARLEPVRGEYSDWARAQRYCYDPASFGNLIWPDGGVGE
;
A
#
# COMPACT_ATOMS: atom_id res chain seq x y z
N MET A 1 25.80 -5.09 -12.34
CA MET A 1 26.50 -4.12 -13.18
C MET A 1 27.42 -3.33 -12.27
N LEU A 2 28.72 -3.63 -12.32
CA LEU A 2 29.74 -3.04 -11.47
C LEU A 2 29.81 -1.53 -11.72
N VAL A 3 29.59 -0.72 -10.69
CA VAL A 3 29.96 0.69 -10.70
C VAL A 3 31.47 0.75 -10.41
N ALA A 4 32.24 0.98 -11.45
CA ALA A 4 33.68 1.18 -11.37
C ALA A 4 33.97 2.50 -10.64
N ILE A 5 34.62 2.42 -9.49
CA ILE A 5 35.26 3.54 -8.82
C ILE A 5 36.54 3.86 -9.60
N LEU A 6 36.54 4.95 -10.35
CA LEU A 6 37.75 5.48 -10.95
C LEU A 6 38.51 6.36 -9.93
N PRO A 7 39.80 6.17 -9.75
CA PRO A 7 40.61 7.06 -8.91
C PRO A 7 40.87 8.37 -9.66
N VAL A 8 40.55 9.49 -9.02
CA VAL A 8 40.90 10.83 -9.48
C VAL A 8 42.41 11.02 -9.30
N TRP A 9 43.16 11.07 -10.39
CA TRP A 9 44.55 11.49 -10.41
C TRP A 9 44.64 13.01 -10.31
N GLY A 10 45.37 13.48 -9.33
CA GLY A 10 45.64 14.87 -9.12
C GLY A 10 46.57 15.44 -10.21
N CYS A 11 46.13 16.45 -10.94
CA CYS A 11 47.01 17.36 -11.66
C CYS A 11 47.22 18.61 -10.81
N THR A 12 48.43 18.74 -10.28
CA THR A 12 48.93 19.99 -9.70
C THR A 12 49.19 21.01 -10.81
N TRP A 13 48.40 22.07 -10.88
CA TRP A 13 48.75 23.30 -11.57
C TRP A 13 48.98 24.41 -10.56
N ALA A 14 50.22 24.85 -10.47
CA ALA A 14 50.60 26.06 -9.75
C ALA A 14 50.34 27.26 -10.65
N GLY A 15 49.70 28.28 -10.14
CA GLY A 15 49.76 29.60 -10.72
C GLY A 15 48.49 30.45 -10.66
N CYS A 16 48.61 31.57 -9.96
CA CYS A 16 47.79 32.78 -9.93
C CYS A 16 46.58 32.81 -8.99
N GLY A 17 46.80 33.47 -7.85
CA GLY A 17 45.78 33.91 -6.92
C GLY A 17 44.75 34.85 -7.53
N ARG A 18 43.53 34.34 -7.61
CA ARG A 18 42.29 35.11 -7.43
C ARG A 18 41.52 34.35 -6.37
N GLY A 19 41.19 35.07 -5.29
CA GLY A 19 40.31 34.51 -4.27
C GLY A 19 39.04 33.97 -4.93
N THR A 20 38.93 32.66 -5.02
CA THR A 20 37.66 32.00 -5.31
C THR A 20 36.79 32.25 -4.07
N GLU A 21 35.84 33.19 -4.16
CA GLU A 21 34.67 33.11 -3.29
C GLU A 21 34.14 31.67 -3.40
N GLU A 22 34.29 30.92 -2.32
CA GLU A 22 33.66 29.60 -2.21
C GLU A 22 32.18 29.76 -2.49
N ARG A 23 31.74 29.34 -3.65
CA ARG A 23 30.33 29.42 -4.05
C ARG A 23 29.57 28.49 -3.18
N ILE A 24 28.96 29.02 -2.12
CA ILE A 24 28.11 28.26 -1.19
C ILE A 24 26.87 27.78 -1.97
N ILE A 25 26.67 26.49 -2.05
CA ILE A 25 25.61 25.86 -2.84
C ILE A 25 24.34 25.78 -1.99
N PRO A 26 23.19 26.30 -2.46
CA PRO A 26 21.96 26.20 -1.72
C PRO A 26 21.39 24.75 -1.82
N ALA A 27 21.40 24.03 -0.72
CA ALA A 27 20.56 22.85 -0.56
C ALA A 27 19.14 23.28 -0.13
N ARG A 28 18.14 22.44 -0.44
CA ARG A 28 16.78 22.61 0.07
C ARG A 28 16.48 21.51 1.07
N VAL A 29 15.69 21.84 2.10
CA VAL A 29 15.21 20.87 3.08
C VAL A 29 13.69 20.90 3.10
N TRP A 30 13.09 19.72 3.14
CA TRP A 30 11.67 19.51 3.33
C TRP A 30 11.45 18.20 4.10
N ALA A 31 10.23 17.90 4.51
CA ALA A 31 9.96 16.72 5.31
C ALA A 31 8.63 16.06 4.92
N THR A 32 8.56 14.74 5.14
CA THR A 32 7.33 13.95 4.99
C THR A 32 7.14 13.03 6.18
N GLY A 33 5.92 12.54 6.37
CA GLY A 33 5.66 11.44 7.30
C GLY A 33 6.46 10.18 7.00
N PRO A 34 6.57 9.27 7.98
CA PRO A 34 7.46 8.10 7.89
C PRO A 34 7.01 7.08 6.83
N SER A 35 5.72 7.07 6.51
CA SER A 35 5.13 6.17 5.52
C SER A 35 5.28 6.63 4.08
N TYR A 36 5.84 7.83 3.84
CA TYR A 36 6.06 8.35 2.49
C TYR A 36 7.39 7.85 1.92
N ARG A 37 7.34 7.20 0.77
CA ARG A 37 8.55 6.74 0.07
C ARG A 37 9.04 7.82 -0.88
N VAL A 38 10.10 8.53 -0.49
CA VAL A 38 10.68 9.64 -1.25
C VAL A 38 11.36 9.12 -2.51
N ASN A 39 10.99 9.71 -3.66
CA ASN A 39 11.71 9.50 -4.91
C ASN A 39 12.97 10.40 -4.93
N SER A 40 14.13 9.83 -5.28
CA SER A 40 15.39 10.58 -5.36
C SER A 40 15.39 11.73 -6.37
N LEU A 41 14.48 11.72 -7.34
CA LEU A 41 14.30 12.79 -8.33
C LEU A 41 13.28 13.86 -7.88
N GLU A 42 12.60 13.66 -6.76
CA GLU A 42 11.64 14.63 -6.21
C GLU A 42 12.39 15.71 -5.41
N LEU A 43 12.53 16.91 -5.96
CA LEU A 43 13.37 17.97 -5.41
C LEU A 43 12.68 18.86 -4.38
N ALA A 44 11.36 18.87 -4.30
CA ALA A 44 10.59 19.61 -3.31
C ALA A 44 9.12 19.20 -3.27
N ARG A 45 8.53 19.29 -2.08
CA ARG A 45 7.09 19.35 -1.86
C ARG A 45 6.73 20.68 -1.19
N ALA A 46 5.63 21.28 -1.58
CA ALA A 46 5.16 22.53 -1.00
C ALA A 46 4.54 22.32 0.38
N GLU A 47 3.75 21.25 0.51
CA GLU A 47 3.04 20.87 1.71
C GLU A 47 3.00 19.34 1.85
N THR A 48 3.07 18.86 3.08
CA THR A 48 2.87 17.47 3.48
C THR A 48 2.06 17.46 4.79
N SER A 49 1.70 16.27 5.29
CA SER A 49 1.02 16.12 6.59
C SER A 49 1.73 16.81 7.76
N ILE A 50 3.05 16.94 7.70
CA ILE A 50 3.90 17.45 8.81
C ILE A 50 4.72 18.69 8.47
N PHE A 51 4.72 19.15 7.20
CA PHE A 51 5.59 20.23 6.75
C PHE A 51 4.87 21.18 5.81
N ALA A 52 5.01 22.50 6.07
CA ALA A 52 4.55 23.55 5.17
C ALA A 52 5.75 24.44 4.78
N ARG A 53 5.97 24.59 3.48
CA ARG A 53 7.08 25.40 2.95
C ARG A 53 7.02 26.89 3.37
N GLY A 54 5.82 27.41 3.67
CA GLY A 54 5.60 28.82 3.99
C GLY A 54 6.37 29.30 5.22
N ASP A 55 6.53 28.45 6.24
CA ASP A 55 7.30 28.74 7.45
C ASP A 55 8.49 27.79 7.67
N GLY A 56 8.60 26.74 6.88
CA GLY A 56 9.68 25.74 6.92
C GLY A 56 9.74 24.92 8.20
N THR A 57 8.66 24.89 8.99
CA THR A 57 8.60 24.18 10.28
C THR A 57 8.02 22.77 10.12
N ILE A 58 8.71 21.78 10.70
CA ILE A 58 8.19 20.42 10.83
C ILE A 58 7.32 20.36 12.09
N ARG A 59 6.07 19.90 11.96
CA ARG A 59 5.12 19.76 13.06
C ARG A 59 4.75 18.31 13.28
N LEU A 60 5.01 17.83 14.49
CA LEU A 60 4.79 16.45 14.89
C LEU A 60 3.85 16.41 16.10
N THR A 61 3.06 15.37 16.19
CA THR A 61 2.21 15.06 17.35
C THR A 61 2.62 13.70 17.90
N SER A 62 2.72 13.60 19.22
CA SER A 62 3.07 12.36 19.93
C SER A 62 2.30 12.21 21.22
N ALA A 63 2.29 10.99 21.75
CA ALA A 63 1.99 10.69 23.13
C ALA A 63 3.28 10.68 23.98
N VAL A 64 3.16 10.60 25.30
CA VAL A 64 4.27 10.33 26.22
C VAL A 64 4.71 8.87 26.07
N ASN A 65 6.00 8.59 26.15
CA ASN A 65 6.61 7.26 25.96
C ASN A 65 6.44 6.70 24.52
N GLU A 66 6.44 7.59 23.54
CA GLU A 66 6.29 7.25 22.12
C GLU A 66 7.59 7.49 21.33
N LYS A 67 7.79 6.68 20.29
CA LYS A 67 8.83 6.91 19.27
C LYS A 67 8.15 7.37 18.00
N ILE A 68 8.44 8.60 17.58
CA ILE A 68 7.87 9.20 16.38
C ILE A 68 8.92 9.32 15.29
N GLY A 69 8.59 8.87 14.08
CA GLY A 69 9.47 8.91 12.93
C GLY A 69 8.99 9.90 11.86
N PHE A 70 9.92 10.42 11.07
CA PHE A 70 9.63 11.20 9.86
C PHE A 70 10.82 11.14 8.88
N ASN A 71 10.60 11.52 7.62
CA ASN A 71 11.67 11.65 6.64
C ASN A 71 12.10 13.12 6.52
N LEU A 72 13.37 13.38 6.80
CA LEU A 72 14.04 14.66 6.51
C LEU A 72 14.70 14.55 5.14
N VAL A 73 14.32 15.38 4.18
CA VAL A 73 14.78 15.28 2.80
C VAL A 73 15.69 16.43 2.47
N ILE A 74 16.89 16.10 1.97
CA ILE A 74 17.90 17.06 1.53
C ILE A 74 17.95 17.00 0.01
N SER A 75 17.66 18.09 -0.67
CA SER A 75 17.66 18.20 -2.14
C SER A 75 18.78 19.09 -2.63
N ALA A 76 19.56 18.59 -3.58
CA ALA A 76 20.61 19.31 -4.29
C ALA A 76 20.12 19.68 -5.69
N VAL A 77 19.68 20.92 -5.91
CA VAL A 77 19.02 21.32 -7.16
C VAL A 77 20.04 21.44 -8.30
N ASP A 78 21.00 22.35 -8.18
CA ASP A 78 21.89 22.72 -9.29
C ASP A 78 23.28 22.09 -9.19
N SER A 79 23.73 21.74 -8.01
CA SER A 79 25.08 21.23 -7.74
C SER A 79 25.07 20.23 -6.59
N ALA A 80 25.98 19.26 -6.64
CA ALA A 80 26.10 18.24 -5.59
C ALA A 80 26.47 18.87 -4.24
N VAL A 81 25.84 18.40 -3.18
CA VAL A 81 26.12 18.76 -1.79
C VAL A 81 26.86 17.59 -1.14
N SER A 82 28.02 17.86 -0.54
CA SER A 82 28.86 16.83 0.07
C SER A 82 29.40 17.25 1.42
N GLY A 83 29.77 16.27 2.23
CA GLY A 83 30.34 16.52 3.55
C GLY A 83 29.33 17.01 4.58
N VAL A 84 28.07 16.67 4.43
CA VAL A 84 26.99 17.13 5.32
C VAL A 84 26.94 16.29 6.59
N GLU A 85 26.89 16.98 7.73
CA GLU A 85 26.67 16.41 9.06
C GLU A 85 25.34 16.90 9.66
N LEU A 86 24.70 16.06 10.46
CA LEU A 86 23.50 16.41 11.21
C LEU A 86 23.85 16.88 12.61
N ARG A 87 23.26 18.02 12.98
CA ARG A 87 23.29 18.51 14.37
C ARG A 87 21.87 18.80 14.82
N ALA A 88 21.56 18.46 16.05
CA ALA A 88 20.26 18.68 16.66
C ALA A 88 20.43 19.41 17.99
N ASP A 89 19.51 20.33 18.27
CA ASP A 89 19.39 20.98 19.58
C ASP A 89 18.52 20.13 20.51
N ASP A 90 18.60 20.39 21.82
CA ASP A 90 17.66 19.83 22.77
C ASP A 90 16.22 20.32 22.47
N LEU A 91 15.24 19.46 22.73
CA LEU A 91 13.84 19.86 22.63
C LEU A 91 13.47 20.67 23.88
N ALA A 92 13.25 21.96 23.71
CA ALA A 92 12.87 22.89 24.80
C ALA A 92 11.36 23.10 24.83
N GLY A 93 10.72 22.84 25.94
CA GLY A 93 9.31 23.09 26.22
C GLY A 93 9.14 23.96 27.46
N THR A 94 7.95 24.51 27.66
CA THR A 94 7.59 25.28 28.88
C THR A 94 7.62 24.41 30.15
N GLU A 95 7.28 23.14 29.99
CA GLU A 95 7.11 22.18 31.07
C GLU A 95 8.36 21.31 31.30
N GLY A 96 9.37 21.42 30.44
CA GLY A 96 10.59 20.60 30.56
C GLY A 96 11.48 20.67 29.35
N LYS A 97 12.49 19.79 29.37
CA LYS A 97 13.49 19.64 28.32
C LYS A 97 13.72 18.17 28.03
N ILE A 98 13.79 17.80 26.74
CA ILE A 98 14.18 16.49 26.27
C ILE A 98 15.56 16.62 25.60
N SER A 99 16.51 15.77 25.96
CA SER A 99 17.87 15.82 25.42
C SER A 99 17.91 15.58 23.90
N ALA A 100 18.81 16.23 23.20
CA ALA A 100 19.09 15.96 21.78
C ALA A 100 19.50 14.50 21.51
N SER A 101 19.98 13.78 22.51
CA SER A 101 20.25 12.33 22.41
C SER A 101 19.01 11.47 22.14
N ALA A 102 17.80 12.02 22.34
CA ALA A 102 16.54 11.41 21.97
C ALA A 102 16.29 11.43 20.45
N ILE A 103 17.06 12.24 19.71
CA ILE A 103 16.96 12.32 18.25
C ILE A 103 17.97 11.35 17.63
N ARG A 104 17.46 10.38 16.88
CA ARG A 104 18.25 9.39 16.14
C ARG A 104 18.01 9.59 14.65
N ALA A 105 19.02 9.39 13.82
CA ALA A 105 18.90 9.49 12.38
C ALA A 105 19.47 8.25 11.69
N TYR A 106 18.87 7.92 10.55
CA TYR A 106 19.24 6.75 9.76
C TYR A 106 19.29 7.13 8.28
N ARG A 107 20.26 6.56 7.58
CA ARG A 107 20.30 6.59 6.13
C ARG A 107 19.61 5.33 5.60
N PRO A 108 18.49 5.44 4.88
CA PRO A 108 17.87 4.30 4.22
C PRO A 108 18.77 3.79 3.09
N TYR A 109 19.09 2.52 3.14
CA TYR A 109 19.86 1.84 2.10
C TYR A 109 18.92 1.11 1.15
N PRO A 110 19.12 1.21 -0.17
CA PRO A 110 18.22 0.61 -1.14
C PRO A 110 18.41 -0.91 -1.23
N ILE A 111 17.31 -1.63 -1.27
CA ILE A 111 17.24 -3.07 -1.51
C ILE A 111 16.59 -3.27 -2.87
N THR A 112 17.24 -3.99 -3.77
CA THR A 112 16.75 -4.24 -5.12
C THR A 112 15.80 -5.44 -5.12
N VAL A 113 14.59 -5.25 -5.62
CA VAL A 113 13.62 -6.32 -5.89
C VAL A 113 13.56 -6.53 -7.39
N GLU A 114 13.89 -7.73 -7.87
CA GLU A 114 13.90 -8.08 -9.29
C GLU A 114 12.58 -8.67 -9.78
N ARG A 115 11.90 -9.39 -8.92
CA ARG A 115 10.64 -10.04 -9.25
C ARG A 115 9.59 -9.68 -8.21
N TYR A 116 8.38 -9.51 -8.67
CA TYR A 116 7.28 -9.07 -7.84
C TYR A 116 6.24 -10.17 -7.71
N PRO A 117 5.62 -10.31 -6.53
CA PRO A 117 4.50 -11.21 -6.35
C PRO A 117 3.28 -10.75 -7.17
N ASN A 118 2.41 -11.69 -7.53
CA ASN A 118 1.24 -11.42 -8.35
C ASN A 118 0.34 -10.30 -7.81
N TRP A 119 0.16 -10.22 -6.49
CA TRP A 119 -0.64 -9.15 -5.88
C TRP A 119 -0.05 -7.76 -6.13
N PHE A 120 1.28 -7.63 -6.13
CA PHE A 120 1.94 -6.34 -6.39
C PHE A 120 1.77 -5.92 -7.86
N LEU A 121 1.94 -6.87 -8.78
CA LEU A 121 1.74 -6.63 -10.20
C LEU A 121 0.31 -6.18 -10.53
N ARG A 122 -0.68 -6.66 -9.78
CA ARG A 122 -2.09 -6.25 -9.92
C ARG A 122 -2.34 -4.81 -9.47
N THR A 123 -1.64 -4.36 -8.43
CA THR A 123 -1.89 -3.04 -7.82
C THR A 123 -0.99 -1.95 -8.36
N GLN A 124 0.25 -2.26 -8.74
CA GLN A 124 1.27 -1.27 -9.09
C GLN A 124 1.68 -1.30 -10.57
N GLY A 125 1.42 -2.39 -11.29
CA GLY A 125 1.74 -2.52 -12.71
C GLY A 125 3.23 -2.54 -13.07
N LEU A 126 4.14 -2.41 -12.09
CA LEU A 126 5.59 -2.36 -12.29
C LEU A 126 6.18 -3.75 -12.43
N ARG A 127 7.00 -3.97 -13.46
CA ARG A 127 7.68 -5.27 -13.72
C ARG A 127 9.19 -5.18 -13.75
N GLU A 128 9.75 -3.97 -13.85
CA GLU A 128 11.19 -3.76 -13.91
C GLU A 128 11.82 -3.83 -12.50
N PRO A 129 13.05 -4.36 -12.38
CA PRO A 129 13.80 -4.33 -11.13
C PRO A 129 13.86 -2.92 -10.54
N ARG A 130 13.55 -2.77 -9.29
CA ARG A 130 13.56 -1.48 -8.62
C ARG A 130 14.19 -1.57 -7.24
N ALA A 131 14.95 -0.53 -6.90
CA ALA A 131 15.56 -0.37 -5.58
C ALA A 131 14.60 0.36 -4.62
N TYR A 132 14.38 -0.23 -3.45
CA TYR A 132 13.52 0.31 -2.40
C TYR A 132 14.35 0.68 -1.17
N PRO A 133 14.29 1.91 -0.66
CA PRO A 133 14.99 2.31 0.55
C PRO A 133 14.35 1.64 1.77
N ASP A 134 15.02 0.64 2.36
CA ASP A 134 14.45 -0.14 3.46
C ASP A 134 15.41 -0.40 4.62
N ALA A 135 16.71 -0.73 4.39
CA ALA A 135 17.65 -0.93 5.47
C ALA A 135 18.05 0.41 6.10
N LEU A 136 17.73 0.62 7.38
CA LEU A 136 17.96 1.88 8.09
C LEU A 136 19.31 1.84 8.82
N VAL A 137 20.36 2.35 8.17
CA VAL A 137 21.72 2.38 8.73
C VAL A 137 21.89 3.61 9.61
N PRO A 138 22.22 3.45 10.92
CA PRO A 138 22.37 4.59 11.84
C PRO A 138 23.45 5.55 11.39
N ILE A 139 23.15 6.86 11.37
CA ILE A 139 24.12 7.94 11.10
C ILE A 139 24.31 8.83 12.32
N PRO A 140 25.48 9.50 12.44
CA PRO A 140 25.74 10.33 13.61
C PRO A 140 24.82 11.58 13.65
N VAL A 141 24.30 11.86 14.85
CA VAL A 141 23.71 13.15 15.20
C VAL A 141 24.60 13.75 16.29
N ASN A 142 25.07 14.98 16.13
CA ASN A 142 26.04 15.60 17.02
C ASN A 142 27.34 14.78 17.21
N GLY A 143 27.73 14.03 16.17
CA GLY A 143 28.93 13.17 16.22
C GLY A 143 28.74 11.84 16.98
N VAL A 144 27.52 11.52 17.43
CA VAL A 144 27.21 10.32 18.21
C VAL A 144 26.22 9.43 17.43
N GLY A 145 26.33 8.12 17.56
CA GLY A 145 25.33 7.16 17.06
C GLY A 145 25.74 6.32 15.85
N ALA A 146 26.93 6.50 15.29
CA ALA A 146 27.45 5.61 14.24
C ALA A 146 28.59 4.75 14.75
N SER A 147 28.67 3.51 14.26
CA SER A 147 29.83 2.65 14.50
C SER A 147 31.06 3.15 13.73
N PRO A 148 32.24 3.21 14.32
CA PRO A 148 33.48 3.53 13.60
C PRO A 148 33.69 2.54 12.44
N GLY A 149 33.96 3.07 11.23
CA GLY A 149 34.12 2.25 10.03
C GLY A 149 32.83 1.88 9.29
N SER A 150 31.66 2.26 9.82
CA SER A 150 30.38 2.11 9.13
C SER A 150 30.34 2.97 7.85
N ILE A 151 29.68 2.47 6.80
CA ILE A 151 29.36 3.26 5.60
C ILE A 151 28.57 4.51 5.99
N ALA A 152 27.81 4.44 7.05
CA ALA A 152 27.01 5.55 7.58
C ALA A 152 27.84 6.62 8.33
N ALA A 153 29.07 6.28 8.75
CA ALA A 153 30.00 7.27 9.32
C ALA A 153 30.63 8.16 8.25
N GLN A 154 30.47 7.83 6.96
CA GLN A 154 30.91 8.68 5.85
C GLN A 154 29.99 9.90 5.72
N PRO A 155 30.56 11.07 5.42
CA PRO A 155 29.77 12.27 5.21
C PRO A 155 28.72 12.08 4.12
N LEU A 156 27.52 12.65 4.34
CA LEU A 156 26.44 12.55 3.38
C LEU A 156 26.77 13.27 2.08
N VAL A 157 26.42 12.66 0.96
CA VAL A 157 26.55 13.22 -0.37
C VAL A 157 25.20 13.15 -1.07
N VAL A 158 24.76 14.28 -1.64
CA VAL A 158 23.55 14.38 -2.47
C VAL A 158 23.96 14.89 -3.84
N LEU A 159 23.71 14.11 -4.88
CA LEU A 159 24.09 14.46 -6.25
C LEU A 159 23.19 15.59 -6.78
N ALA A 160 23.71 16.38 -7.73
CA ALA A 160 22.92 17.43 -8.39
C ALA A 160 21.66 16.83 -9.05
N GLY A 161 20.54 17.51 -8.94
CA GLY A 161 19.24 17.04 -9.43
C GLY A 161 18.62 15.89 -8.61
N GLN A 162 19.17 15.60 -7.42
CA GLN A 162 18.69 14.51 -6.59
C GLN A 162 18.34 14.95 -5.16
N SER A 163 17.59 14.08 -4.49
CA SER A 163 17.23 14.19 -3.09
C SER A 163 17.67 12.95 -2.32
N LEU A 164 18.11 13.16 -1.09
CA LEU A 164 18.41 12.12 -0.11
C LEU A 164 17.43 12.25 1.06
N ALA A 165 16.61 11.23 1.27
CA ALA A 165 15.79 11.12 2.46
C ALA A 165 16.59 10.47 3.59
N LEU A 166 16.47 11.04 4.78
CA LEU A 166 16.98 10.49 6.04
C LEU A 166 15.78 10.17 6.93
N TYR A 167 15.73 8.97 7.48
CA TYR A 167 14.73 8.63 8.48
C TYR A 167 15.19 9.20 9.83
N VAL A 168 14.39 10.07 10.42
CA VAL A 168 14.66 10.67 11.73
C VAL A 168 13.63 10.18 12.73
N GLU A 169 14.09 9.73 13.89
CA GLU A 169 13.26 9.28 14.99
C GLU A 169 13.50 10.16 16.21
N ILE A 170 12.42 10.59 16.86
CA ILE A 170 12.45 11.27 18.15
C ILE A 170 11.80 10.35 19.19
N VAL A 171 12.55 10.00 20.22
CA VAL A 171 12.10 9.20 21.34
C VAL A 171 11.57 10.11 22.44
N ILE A 172 10.26 10.10 22.66
CA ILE A 172 9.65 10.84 23.77
C ILE A 172 9.77 9.97 25.03
N PRO A 173 10.54 10.38 26.03
CA PRO A 173 10.78 9.55 27.19
C PRO A 173 9.54 9.46 28.11
N PRO A 174 9.44 8.42 28.95
CA PRO A 174 8.27 8.19 29.81
C PRO A 174 8.06 9.29 30.86
N GLU A 175 9.10 10.03 31.21
CA GLU A 175 9.07 11.17 32.13
C GLU A 175 8.76 12.51 31.45
N ALA A 176 8.58 12.54 30.13
CA ALA A 176 8.25 13.77 29.41
C ALA A 176 6.89 14.30 29.85
N ARG A 177 6.81 15.62 30.11
CA ARG A 177 5.54 16.27 30.43
C ARG A 177 4.80 16.62 29.14
N PRO A 178 3.45 16.50 29.13
CA PRO A 178 2.65 16.98 28.02
C PRO A 178 2.91 18.47 27.72
N GLY A 179 2.87 18.85 26.44
CA GLY A 179 3.09 20.24 26.02
C GLY A 179 3.82 20.38 24.70
N ARG A 180 4.11 21.61 24.33
CA ARG A 180 4.83 21.95 23.10
C ARG A 180 6.33 22.02 23.32
N TYR A 181 7.09 21.22 22.57
CA TYR A 181 8.54 21.23 22.55
C TYR A 181 9.05 21.75 21.22
N LYS A 182 10.10 22.55 21.25
CA LYS A 182 10.75 23.11 20.06
C LYS A 182 12.21 22.71 20.01
N THR A 183 12.64 22.33 18.82
CA THR A 183 14.06 22.04 18.53
C THR A 183 14.37 22.44 17.09
N ALA A 184 15.58 22.21 16.64
CA ALA A 184 15.93 22.30 15.23
C ALA A 184 16.98 21.26 14.86
N ILE A 185 16.89 20.77 13.63
CA ILE A 185 17.97 20.01 13.00
C ILE A 185 18.71 20.94 12.05
N SER A 186 20.05 20.97 12.19
CA SER A 186 20.94 21.75 11.36
C SER A 186 21.77 20.83 10.48
N LEU A 187 21.82 21.15 9.18
CA LEU A 187 22.74 20.52 8.22
C LEU A 187 23.96 21.43 8.11
N VAL A 188 25.13 20.90 8.43
CA VAL A 188 26.40 21.61 8.41
C VAL A 188 27.38 20.88 7.51
N GLY A 189 28.03 21.60 6.59
CA GLY A 189 29.00 20.99 5.67
C GLY A 189 29.88 22.03 5.01
N PRO A 190 31.06 21.65 4.50
CA PRO A 190 32.02 22.59 3.93
C PRO A 190 31.51 23.30 2.67
N ASN A 191 30.65 22.64 1.90
CA ASN A 191 30.12 23.12 0.62
C ASN A 191 28.64 23.45 0.67
N CYS A 192 28.05 23.61 1.86
CA CYS A 192 26.63 23.86 2.04
C CYS A 192 26.42 25.06 2.97
N THR A 193 25.53 25.98 2.60
CA THR A 193 25.03 26.97 3.55
C THR A 193 24.42 26.23 4.73
N PRO A 194 24.79 26.50 5.98
CA PRO A 194 24.17 25.90 7.14
C PRO A 194 22.64 26.07 7.07
N LEU A 195 21.91 24.97 7.00
CA LEU A 195 20.45 24.99 6.94
C LEU A 195 19.92 24.52 8.30
N ARG A 196 19.12 25.37 8.91
CA ARG A 196 18.45 25.08 10.18
C ARG A 196 16.95 24.91 9.96
N THR A 197 16.45 23.71 10.20
CA THR A 197 15.03 23.37 10.06
C THR A 197 14.40 23.28 11.43
N PRO A 198 13.45 24.17 11.75
CA PRO A 198 12.74 24.13 13.02
C PRO A 198 11.78 22.95 13.10
N ILE A 199 11.69 22.35 14.27
CA ILE A 199 10.78 21.25 14.58
C ILE A 199 9.96 21.63 15.81
N GLU A 200 8.66 21.44 15.73
CA GLU A 200 7.73 21.59 16.86
C GLU A 200 7.07 20.23 17.11
N VAL A 201 7.19 19.71 18.32
CA VAL A 201 6.56 18.46 18.76
C VAL A 201 5.49 18.80 19.81
N LEU A 202 4.25 18.43 19.52
CA LEU A 202 3.16 18.49 20.50
C LEU A 202 3.04 17.13 21.18
N VAL A 203 3.51 17.05 22.42
CA VAL A 203 3.36 15.87 23.28
C VAL A 203 2.00 15.96 23.96
N ARG A 204 1.09 15.05 23.60
CA ARG A 204 -0.27 14.92 24.16
C ARG A 204 -0.22 14.30 25.54
N ASP A 205 -1.24 14.60 26.38
CA ASP A 205 -1.41 14.01 27.71
C ASP A 205 -2.01 12.59 27.63
N VAL A 206 -1.30 11.74 26.91
CA VAL A 206 -1.59 10.32 26.74
C VAL A 206 -0.30 9.55 26.99
N TYR A 207 -0.32 8.58 27.88
CA TYR A 207 0.83 7.72 28.19
C TYR A 207 0.67 6.38 27.48
N LEU A 208 1.64 6.02 26.62
CA LEU A 208 1.66 4.70 25.97
C LEU A 208 2.28 3.67 26.92
N ASP A 209 1.40 2.87 27.55
CA ASP A 209 1.82 1.74 28.36
C ASP A 209 1.97 0.51 27.47
N SER A 210 3.15 0.00 27.40
CA SER A 210 3.49 -1.24 26.69
C SER A 210 2.74 -2.48 27.22
N LYS A 211 2.11 -2.41 28.40
CA LYS A 211 1.20 -3.48 28.91
C LYS A 211 -0.14 -3.53 28.18
N VAL A 212 -0.55 -2.42 27.57
CA VAL A 212 -1.79 -2.32 26.79
C VAL A 212 -1.56 -2.60 25.29
N SER A 213 -0.31 -2.90 24.92
CA SER A 213 0.08 -3.16 23.54
C SER A 213 -0.42 -4.50 23.05
N ILE A 214 -0.57 -4.63 21.71
CA ILE A 214 -0.73 -5.93 21.07
C ILE A 214 0.61 -6.65 21.03
N PRO A 215 0.73 -7.86 21.56
CA PRO A 215 1.94 -8.65 21.42
C PRO A 215 2.19 -9.02 19.95
N VAL A 216 3.42 -8.82 19.48
CA VAL A 216 3.87 -9.27 18.17
C VAL A 216 4.90 -10.37 18.37
N VAL A 217 4.48 -11.62 18.25
CA VAL A 217 5.29 -12.82 18.47
C VAL A 217 6.12 -13.09 17.22
N ALA A 218 7.46 -12.92 17.31
CA ALA A 218 8.35 -12.92 16.15
C ALA A 218 9.41 -14.02 16.21
N GLY A 219 9.41 -14.93 15.23
CA GLY A 219 10.39 -16.03 15.13
C GLY A 219 11.75 -15.54 14.64
N VAL A 220 12.81 -15.89 15.41
CA VAL A 220 14.20 -15.60 15.06
C VAL A 220 14.85 -16.87 14.50
N GLN A 221 15.23 -16.85 13.22
CA GLN A 221 15.94 -17.92 12.55
C GLN A 221 17.44 -17.80 12.85
N LEU A 222 17.99 -18.77 13.56
CA LEU A 222 19.39 -18.74 14.04
C LEU A 222 20.38 -18.89 12.89
N GLY A 223 20.09 -19.76 11.92
CA GLY A 223 20.99 -20.03 10.81
C GLY A 223 21.42 -18.77 10.05
N PRO A 224 20.48 -17.95 9.52
CA PRO A 224 20.80 -16.68 8.87
C PRO A 224 21.57 -15.70 9.77
N VAL A 225 21.19 -15.58 11.07
CA VAL A 225 21.87 -14.69 12.02
C VAL A 225 23.33 -15.13 12.20
N ILE A 226 23.58 -16.42 12.46
CA ILE A 226 24.94 -16.97 12.66
C ILE A 226 25.78 -16.75 11.41
N ALA A 227 25.27 -17.14 10.23
CA ALA A 227 25.99 -17.01 8.95
C ALA A 227 26.36 -15.57 8.59
N SER A 228 25.52 -14.61 8.99
CA SER A 228 25.73 -13.21 8.62
C SER A 228 26.69 -12.46 9.53
N PHE A 229 26.76 -12.82 10.80
CA PHE A 229 27.57 -12.09 11.78
C PHE A 229 28.86 -12.81 12.19
N THR A 230 28.98 -14.09 11.86
CA THR A 230 30.14 -14.93 12.23
C THR A 230 30.63 -15.71 11.01
N ASP A 231 31.82 -16.29 11.13
CA ASP A 231 32.38 -17.22 10.14
C ASP A 231 32.16 -18.69 10.56
N ILE A 232 31.20 -18.93 11.45
CA ILE A 232 30.87 -20.25 11.99
C ILE A 232 29.81 -20.91 11.13
N ASP A 233 29.96 -22.22 10.89
CA ASP A 233 28.97 -23.00 10.13
C ASP A 233 27.62 -23.04 10.86
N PRO A 234 26.54 -22.52 10.28
CA PRO A 234 25.24 -22.50 10.90
C PRO A 234 24.52 -23.86 10.90
N GLN A 235 25.06 -24.88 10.22
CA GLN A 235 24.45 -26.22 10.14
C GLN A 235 24.41 -26.93 11.50
N ASN A 236 25.41 -26.70 12.35
CA ASN A 236 25.45 -27.26 13.69
C ASN A 236 25.08 -26.17 14.73
N LYS A 237 23.81 -25.96 14.93
CA LYS A 237 23.27 -24.89 15.79
C LYS A 237 23.76 -25.03 17.23
N SER A 238 23.76 -26.24 17.84
CA SER A 238 24.22 -26.48 19.20
C SER A 238 25.68 -26.08 19.40
N VAL A 239 26.56 -26.39 18.44
CA VAL A 239 27.96 -25.95 18.48
C VAL A 239 28.06 -24.44 18.28
N ALA A 240 27.30 -23.89 17.36
CA ALA A 240 27.32 -22.45 17.06
C ALA A 240 26.91 -21.62 18.29
N ILE A 241 25.77 -21.92 18.94
CA ILE A 241 25.28 -21.17 20.10
C ILE A 241 26.16 -21.24 21.34
N SER A 242 27.08 -22.23 21.41
CA SER A 242 28.09 -22.30 22.47
C SER A 242 29.18 -21.24 22.29
N LYS A 243 29.31 -20.63 21.11
CA LYS A 243 30.33 -19.61 20.81
C LYS A 243 29.87 -18.22 21.23
N PRO A 244 30.72 -17.45 21.96
CA PRO A 244 30.33 -16.13 22.47
C PRO A 244 29.93 -15.13 21.38
N GLU A 245 30.57 -15.16 20.22
CA GLU A 245 30.29 -14.28 19.08
C GLU A 245 28.90 -14.54 18.45
N CYS A 246 28.50 -15.82 18.35
CA CYS A 246 27.16 -16.18 17.88
C CYS A 246 26.09 -15.73 18.89
N ARG A 247 26.34 -16.02 20.17
CA ARG A 247 25.44 -15.62 21.25
C ARG A 247 25.22 -14.11 21.27
N LYS A 248 26.30 -13.33 21.18
CA LYS A 248 26.23 -11.86 21.13
C LYS A 248 25.43 -11.35 19.91
N ALA A 249 25.59 -11.97 18.75
CA ALA A 249 24.82 -11.61 17.55
C ALA A 249 23.32 -11.87 17.73
N ILE A 250 22.98 -13.02 18.32
CA ILE A 250 21.59 -13.40 18.61
C ILE A 250 21.00 -12.46 19.67
N GLU A 251 21.70 -12.21 20.78
CA GLU A 251 21.27 -11.27 21.84
C GLU A 251 20.96 -9.87 21.28
N LYS A 252 21.84 -9.33 20.41
CA LYS A 252 21.59 -8.04 19.75
C LYS A 252 20.37 -8.06 18.84
N THR A 253 20.10 -9.20 18.18
CA THR A 253 18.94 -9.37 17.32
C THR A 253 17.65 -9.38 18.15
N PHE A 254 17.63 -10.14 19.25
CA PHE A 254 16.52 -10.15 20.19
C PHE A 254 16.27 -8.76 20.79
N ALA A 255 17.33 -8.08 21.22
CA ALA A 255 17.25 -6.74 21.79
C ALA A 255 16.68 -5.73 20.80
N LEU A 256 17.11 -5.77 19.53
CA LEU A 256 16.60 -4.87 18.50
C LEU A 256 15.10 -5.09 18.22
N LEU A 257 14.66 -6.35 18.09
CA LEU A 257 13.25 -6.67 17.89
C LEU A 257 12.41 -6.21 19.11
N SER A 258 12.88 -6.49 20.32
CA SER A 258 12.21 -6.09 21.57
C SER A 258 12.13 -4.56 21.72
N GLU A 259 13.18 -3.81 21.34
CA GLU A 259 13.18 -2.34 21.34
C GLU A 259 12.08 -1.77 20.44
N HIS A 260 11.64 -2.54 19.43
CA HIS A 260 10.56 -2.16 18.52
C HIS A 260 9.18 -2.70 18.92
N GLY A 261 9.05 -3.23 20.14
CA GLY A 261 7.77 -3.71 20.69
C GLY A 261 7.41 -5.13 20.29
N LEU A 262 8.34 -5.90 19.70
CA LEU A 262 8.11 -7.31 19.37
C LEU A 262 8.50 -8.22 20.55
N SER A 263 7.89 -9.40 20.61
CA SER A 263 8.24 -10.49 21.52
C SER A 263 8.93 -11.61 20.71
N PRO A 264 10.27 -11.54 20.57
CA PRO A 264 11.00 -12.54 19.80
C PRO A 264 11.04 -13.89 20.51
N TYR A 265 11.03 -14.98 19.72
CA TYR A 265 11.21 -16.34 20.18
C TYR A 265 12.14 -17.13 19.25
N CYS A 266 12.61 -18.28 19.72
CA CYS A 266 13.37 -19.25 18.93
C CYS A 266 12.79 -20.65 19.16
N ASP A 267 12.48 -21.36 18.09
CA ASP A 267 11.94 -22.75 18.08
C ASP A 267 12.92 -23.76 17.48
N GLU A 268 14.18 -23.36 17.28
CA GLU A 268 15.19 -24.18 16.62
C GLU A 268 16.11 -24.95 17.60
N ILE A 269 15.98 -24.73 18.90
CA ILE A 269 16.76 -25.40 19.95
C ILE A 269 15.87 -26.35 20.73
N TYR A 270 16.36 -27.58 20.93
CA TYR A 270 15.66 -28.65 21.60
C TYR A 270 16.50 -29.18 22.76
N PRO A 271 15.88 -29.74 23.83
CA PRO A 271 16.60 -30.54 24.83
C PRO A 271 17.19 -31.80 24.17
N ARG A 272 18.29 -32.30 24.68
CA ARG A 272 18.82 -33.57 24.14
C ARG A 272 17.91 -34.71 24.52
N PHE A 273 17.40 -35.39 23.52
CA PHE A 273 16.46 -36.52 23.66
C PHE A 273 17.23 -37.85 23.66
N SER A 274 16.90 -38.71 24.59
CA SER A 274 17.31 -40.11 24.65
C SER A 274 16.24 -40.95 25.32
N GLN A 275 16.37 -42.27 25.24
CA GLN A 275 15.57 -43.20 26.05
C GLN A 275 16.47 -43.99 27.01
N ASP A 276 15.95 -44.25 28.19
CA ASP A 276 16.60 -45.13 29.16
C ASP A 276 16.46 -46.61 28.78
N VAL A 277 16.97 -47.50 29.59
CA VAL A 277 16.96 -48.96 29.35
C VAL A 277 15.53 -49.55 29.37
N ASP A 278 14.60 -48.86 29.98
CA ASP A 278 13.18 -49.23 30.08
C ASP A 278 12.33 -48.55 29.00
N GLY A 279 12.95 -47.75 28.10
CA GLY A 279 12.28 -47.05 27.02
C GLY A 279 11.63 -45.73 27.42
N ASN A 280 11.80 -45.24 28.64
CA ASN A 280 11.25 -43.92 29.05
C ASN A 280 12.06 -42.79 28.42
N THR A 281 11.40 -41.71 28.05
CA THR A 281 12.03 -40.50 27.54
C THR A 281 12.91 -39.86 28.59
N VAL A 282 14.13 -39.51 28.23
CA VAL A 282 15.07 -38.71 29.04
C VAL A 282 15.40 -37.43 28.28
N LEU A 283 15.16 -36.27 28.89
CA LEU A 283 15.42 -34.95 28.31
C LEU A 283 16.49 -34.24 29.10
N ASP A 284 17.63 -33.96 28.48
CA ASP A 284 18.69 -33.10 29.06
C ASP A 284 18.43 -31.65 28.63
N TRP A 285 18.03 -30.81 29.57
CA TRP A 285 17.66 -29.41 29.39
C TRP A 285 18.83 -28.43 29.54
N SER A 286 20.02 -28.91 29.88
CA SER A 286 21.16 -28.04 30.28
C SER A 286 21.51 -27.01 29.18
N GLU A 287 21.59 -27.42 27.94
CA GLU A 287 21.89 -26.54 26.80
C GLU A 287 20.71 -25.61 26.47
N TYR A 288 19.48 -26.15 26.51
CA TYR A 288 18.25 -25.38 26.26
C TYR A 288 18.08 -24.26 27.29
N ASP A 289 18.20 -24.58 28.58
CA ASP A 289 18.06 -23.62 29.68
C ASP A 289 19.11 -22.51 29.60
N ALA A 290 20.36 -22.88 29.32
CA ALA A 290 21.46 -21.94 29.22
C ALA A 290 21.30 -20.95 28.05
N PHE A 291 20.65 -21.37 26.99
CA PHE A 291 20.44 -20.54 25.80
C PHE A 291 19.07 -19.86 25.78
N CYS A 292 17.95 -20.62 25.86
CA CYS A 292 16.60 -20.09 25.72
C CYS A 292 16.09 -19.42 27.01
N GLY A 293 16.47 -19.93 28.19
CA GLY A 293 16.01 -19.42 29.48
C GLY A 293 16.11 -17.91 29.63
N PRO A 294 17.27 -17.29 29.40
CA PRO A 294 17.40 -15.83 29.49
C PRO A 294 16.44 -15.06 28.60
N PHE A 295 16.14 -15.53 27.38
CA PHE A 295 15.21 -14.88 26.47
C PHE A 295 13.75 -15.06 26.91
N ILE A 296 13.39 -16.24 27.41
CA ILE A 296 12.08 -16.52 27.99
C ILE A 296 11.80 -15.59 29.18
N GLU A 297 12.79 -15.36 30.02
CA GLU A 297 12.70 -14.53 31.22
C GLU A 297 12.83 -13.03 30.97
N GLY A 298 13.19 -12.59 29.74
CA GLY A 298 13.34 -11.20 29.36
C GLY A 298 14.77 -10.68 29.23
N GLY A 299 15.76 -11.56 29.30
CA GLY A 299 17.14 -11.22 28.99
C GLY A 299 17.27 -10.80 27.50
N GLY A 300 17.88 -9.63 27.27
CA GLY A 300 17.91 -9.01 25.95
C GLY A 300 16.77 -8.02 25.69
N ASN A 301 15.80 -7.90 26.60
CA ASN A 301 14.76 -6.89 26.56
C ASN A 301 15.13 -5.74 27.50
N ALA A 302 15.20 -4.49 26.98
CA ALA A 302 15.54 -3.31 27.80
C ALA A 302 14.54 -3.07 28.96
N GLU A 303 13.31 -3.55 28.83
CA GLU A 303 12.28 -3.43 29.86
C GLU A 303 12.21 -4.64 30.79
N GLY A 304 13.07 -5.65 30.59
CA GLY A 304 13.14 -6.86 31.45
C GLY A 304 11.90 -7.74 31.40
N ARG A 305 11.02 -7.57 30.38
CA ARG A 305 9.80 -8.37 30.22
C ARG A 305 10.13 -9.70 29.55
N GLY A 306 9.62 -10.77 30.13
CA GLY A 306 9.69 -12.10 29.51
C GLY A 306 8.92 -12.18 28.18
N ALA A 307 9.19 -13.22 27.42
CA ALA A 307 8.48 -13.49 26.17
C ALA A 307 6.96 -13.60 26.43
N PHE A 308 6.14 -13.07 25.51
CA PHE A 308 4.68 -13.21 25.59
C PHE A 308 4.24 -14.65 25.36
N ALA A 309 4.83 -15.30 24.36
CA ALA A 309 4.63 -16.71 24.06
C ALA A 309 5.93 -17.33 23.61
N TRP A 310 6.13 -18.60 23.96
CA TRP A 310 7.30 -19.37 23.60
C TRP A 310 6.89 -20.77 23.17
N PRO A 311 7.20 -21.20 21.94
CA PRO A 311 6.91 -22.55 21.49
C PRO A 311 7.65 -23.56 22.35
N LEU A 312 6.94 -24.57 22.86
CA LEU A 312 7.58 -25.72 23.45
C LEU A 312 8.50 -26.37 22.42
N PRO A 313 9.68 -26.87 22.84
CA PRO A 313 10.63 -27.51 21.92
C PRO A 313 10.16 -28.90 21.53
N VAL A 314 9.04 -28.97 20.82
CA VAL A 314 8.41 -30.17 20.30
C VAL A 314 7.98 -29.92 18.87
N GLY A 315 8.10 -30.91 18.01
CA GLY A 315 7.70 -30.78 16.62
C GLY A 315 8.00 -32.04 15.81
N MET A 316 7.88 -31.92 14.50
CA MET A 316 8.17 -33.04 13.57
C MET A 316 9.64 -33.50 13.59
N SER A 317 10.56 -32.70 14.10
CA SER A 317 11.98 -33.03 14.23
C SER A 317 12.31 -33.72 15.55
N GLN A 318 11.49 -33.52 16.61
CA GLN A 318 11.76 -34.11 17.92
C GLN A 318 10.47 -34.19 18.78
N PRO A 319 10.05 -35.39 19.22
CA PRO A 319 10.56 -36.68 18.77
C PRO A 319 10.20 -36.95 17.30
N HIS A 320 11.15 -37.46 16.50
CA HIS A 320 10.91 -37.68 15.08
C HIS A 320 10.04 -38.92 14.84
N PRO A 321 8.90 -38.83 14.16
CA PRO A 321 7.96 -39.94 14.02
C PRO A 321 8.56 -41.20 13.38
N SER A 322 9.50 -41.04 12.44
CA SER A 322 10.13 -42.20 11.77
C SER A 322 10.98 -43.08 12.70
N GLN A 323 11.35 -42.59 13.86
CA GLN A 323 12.07 -43.40 14.89
C GLN A 323 11.12 -44.32 15.65
N PHE A 324 9.78 -44.13 15.48
CA PHE A 324 8.75 -44.79 16.26
C PHE A 324 7.63 -45.33 15.35
N ASP A 325 7.97 -45.90 14.23
CA ASP A 325 7.06 -46.51 13.24
C ASP A 325 6.04 -45.53 12.60
N GLY A 326 6.29 -44.23 12.66
CA GLY A 326 5.46 -43.20 12.04
C GLY A 326 4.44 -42.55 12.98
N MET A 327 3.81 -41.47 12.50
CA MET A 327 2.92 -40.62 13.31
C MET A 327 1.65 -41.33 13.83
N ASP A 328 1.16 -42.36 13.12
CA ASP A 328 -0.03 -43.08 13.49
C ASP A 328 0.26 -44.28 14.41
N SER A 329 1.51 -44.52 14.78
CA SER A 329 1.91 -45.64 15.63
C SER A 329 1.62 -45.39 17.09
N ALA A 330 1.25 -46.47 17.84
CA ALA A 330 1.10 -46.38 19.28
C ALA A 330 2.43 -46.06 19.99
N ALA A 331 3.57 -46.50 19.42
CA ALA A 331 4.91 -46.19 19.95
C ALA A 331 5.19 -44.67 19.87
N TYR A 332 4.93 -44.01 18.73
CA TYR A 332 5.10 -42.58 18.62
C TYR A 332 4.20 -41.82 19.57
N MET A 333 2.95 -42.20 19.68
CA MET A 333 1.96 -41.55 20.55
C MET A 333 2.37 -41.61 22.02
N LEU A 334 2.86 -42.76 22.53
CA LEU A 334 3.35 -42.92 23.91
C LEU A 334 4.60 -42.06 24.18
N VAL A 335 5.53 -42.07 23.24
CA VAL A 335 6.76 -41.26 23.39
C VAL A 335 6.43 -39.75 23.33
N LEU A 336 5.50 -39.33 22.50
CA LEU A 336 5.07 -37.94 22.41
C LEU A 336 4.39 -37.48 23.70
N GLN A 337 3.50 -38.31 24.28
CA GLN A 337 2.86 -38.02 25.57
C GLN A 337 3.90 -37.88 26.70
N ASP A 338 4.84 -38.85 26.81
CA ASP A 338 5.89 -38.80 27.82
C ASP A 338 6.82 -37.58 27.65
N TYR A 339 7.15 -37.27 26.37
CA TYR A 339 7.93 -36.08 26.03
C TYR A 339 7.22 -34.79 26.46
N LEU A 340 5.95 -34.60 26.05
CA LEU A 340 5.16 -33.41 26.39
C LEU A 340 4.91 -33.29 27.89
N SER A 341 4.66 -34.39 28.58
CA SER A 341 4.51 -34.41 30.06
C SER A 341 5.76 -33.90 30.75
N LYS A 342 6.96 -34.37 30.34
CA LYS A 342 8.25 -33.93 30.88
C LYS A 342 8.58 -32.48 30.49
N ALA A 343 8.27 -32.06 29.27
CA ALA A 343 8.44 -30.68 28.83
C ALA A 343 7.55 -29.72 29.63
N ARG A 344 6.28 -30.07 29.82
CA ARG A 344 5.36 -29.32 30.67
C ARG A 344 5.89 -29.20 32.12
N ALA A 345 6.29 -30.31 32.74
CA ALA A 345 6.83 -30.31 34.09
C ALA A 345 8.08 -29.44 34.25
N HIS A 346 8.99 -29.48 33.26
CA HIS A 346 10.19 -28.63 33.25
C HIS A 346 9.84 -27.15 33.14
N PHE A 347 8.91 -26.79 32.23
CA PHE A 347 8.46 -25.40 32.08
C PHE A 347 7.70 -24.89 33.31
N GLU A 348 6.96 -25.78 34.02
CA GLU A 348 6.32 -25.47 35.31
C GLU A 348 7.36 -25.22 36.40
N GLU A 349 8.39 -26.08 36.52
CA GLU A 349 9.50 -25.92 37.47
C GLU A 349 10.27 -24.61 37.28
N LYS A 350 10.44 -24.19 36.00
CA LYS A 350 11.12 -22.92 35.65
C LYS A 350 10.23 -21.69 35.76
N GLY A 351 8.92 -21.84 35.95
CA GLY A 351 7.98 -20.73 35.93
C GLY A 351 7.71 -20.17 34.53
N TRP A 352 7.91 -20.97 33.48
CA TRP A 352 7.72 -20.58 32.06
C TRP A 352 6.41 -21.06 31.48
N LEU A 353 5.62 -21.86 32.22
CA LEU A 353 4.42 -22.56 31.69
C LEU A 353 3.35 -21.63 31.13
N GLU A 354 3.16 -20.45 31.75
CA GLU A 354 2.18 -19.46 31.26
C GLU A 354 2.49 -18.90 29.87
N ARG A 355 3.76 -19.03 29.42
CA ARG A 355 4.23 -18.60 28.11
C ARG A 355 4.27 -19.72 27.08
N ALA A 356 4.09 -20.96 27.53
CA ALA A 356 4.22 -22.12 26.69
C ALA A 356 3.06 -22.23 25.68
N VAL A 357 3.39 -22.51 24.43
CA VAL A 357 2.43 -22.88 23.38
C VAL A 357 2.93 -24.12 22.67
N VAL A 358 2.04 -25.03 22.31
CA VAL A 358 2.37 -26.18 21.47
C VAL A 358 2.06 -25.85 20.03
N TYR A 359 3.07 -25.83 19.20
CA TYR A 359 2.92 -25.64 17.75
C TYR A 359 3.60 -26.75 16.98
N PHE A 360 2.83 -27.51 16.24
CA PHE A 360 3.33 -28.46 15.25
C PHE A 360 3.12 -27.89 13.85
N ASP A 361 4.21 -27.75 13.08
CA ASP A 361 4.10 -27.40 11.66
C ASP A 361 3.70 -28.62 10.82
N TYR A 362 2.58 -29.23 11.17
CA TYR A 362 1.98 -30.34 10.49
C TYR A 362 0.44 -30.18 10.45
N PRO A 363 -0.17 -30.42 9.29
CA PRO A 363 0.46 -30.51 7.97
C PRO A 363 1.08 -29.15 7.57
N SER A 364 2.10 -29.19 6.71
CA SER A 364 2.78 -27.95 6.27
C SER A 364 1.90 -27.09 5.34
N VAL A 365 0.86 -27.70 4.73
CA VAL A 365 -0.14 -27.03 3.91
C VAL A 365 -1.28 -26.46 4.76
N ILE A 366 -1.87 -25.36 4.32
CA ILE A 366 -2.96 -24.67 5.05
C ILE A 366 -4.32 -25.34 4.83
N ASP A 367 -4.52 -25.96 3.67
CA ASP A 367 -5.72 -26.73 3.29
C ASP A 367 -5.35 -28.20 3.06
N PRO A 368 -5.16 -28.97 4.14
CA PRO A 368 -4.81 -30.38 4.07
C PRO A 368 -6.04 -31.24 3.74
N ASN A 369 -5.78 -32.46 3.27
CA ASN A 369 -6.84 -33.41 3.06
C ASN A 369 -7.47 -33.93 4.38
N GLU A 370 -8.64 -34.57 4.30
CA GLU A 370 -9.39 -35.06 5.46
C GLU A 370 -8.57 -36.01 6.35
N SER A 371 -7.77 -36.88 5.76
CA SER A 371 -6.97 -37.85 6.52
C SER A 371 -5.88 -37.17 7.37
N GLU A 372 -5.29 -36.08 6.88
CA GLU A 372 -4.34 -35.26 7.62
C GLU A 372 -5.02 -34.50 8.74
N LEU A 373 -6.20 -33.92 8.51
CA LEU A 373 -7.00 -33.25 9.56
C LEU A 373 -7.42 -34.23 10.66
N GLN A 374 -7.87 -35.44 10.31
CA GLN A 374 -8.20 -36.49 11.28
C GLN A 374 -6.98 -36.94 12.10
N ARG A 375 -5.79 -36.94 11.47
CA ARG A 375 -4.53 -37.24 12.17
C ARG A 375 -4.17 -36.15 13.16
N VAL A 376 -4.24 -34.89 12.78
CA VAL A 376 -4.04 -33.75 13.68
C VAL A 376 -5.01 -33.82 14.86
N ARG A 377 -6.29 -34.03 14.60
CA ARG A 377 -7.31 -34.13 15.64
C ARG A 377 -6.99 -35.25 16.62
N ARG A 378 -6.72 -36.47 16.14
CA ARG A 378 -6.35 -37.61 17.00
C ARG A 378 -5.11 -37.33 17.84
N LEU A 379 -4.09 -36.69 17.25
CA LEU A 379 -2.85 -36.37 17.95
C LEU A 379 -3.12 -35.44 19.14
N ILE A 380 -3.94 -34.41 18.95
CA ILE A 380 -4.24 -33.45 20.01
C ILE A 380 -5.17 -34.07 21.06
N GLU A 381 -6.22 -34.78 20.62
CA GLU A 381 -7.13 -35.50 21.55
C GLU A 381 -6.35 -36.49 22.43
N TRP A 382 -5.41 -37.22 21.85
CA TRP A 382 -4.57 -38.16 22.59
C TRP A 382 -3.71 -37.47 23.68
N VAL A 383 -3.17 -36.30 23.40
CA VAL A 383 -2.41 -35.52 24.37
C VAL A 383 -3.32 -35.02 25.50
N HIS A 384 -4.52 -34.54 25.17
CA HIS A 384 -5.52 -34.10 26.15
C HIS A 384 -6.03 -35.25 27.01
N ASP A 385 -6.27 -36.42 26.46
CA ASP A 385 -6.72 -37.60 27.18
C ASP A 385 -5.69 -38.11 28.20
N ALA A 386 -4.42 -37.79 27.98
CA ALA A 386 -3.34 -38.05 28.95
C ALA A 386 -3.28 -37.00 30.07
N GLY A 387 -4.18 -36.03 30.11
CA GLY A 387 -4.22 -34.96 31.11
C GLY A 387 -3.13 -33.89 30.94
N ILE A 388 -2.54 -33.79 29.76
CA ILE A 388 -1.51 -32.79 29.48
C ILE A 388 -2.22 -31.50 29.01
N GLU A 389 -2.44 -30.58 29.93
CA GLU A 389 -3.06 -29.30 29.68
C GLU A 389 -2.01 -28.30 29.18
N LEU A 390 -1.96 -28.05 27.87
CA LEU A 390 -1.13 -27.09 27.18
C LEU A 390 -1.90 -26.42 26.06
N PRO A 391 -1.74 -25.11 25.79
CA PRO A 391 -2.45 -24.44 24.71
C PRO A 391 -1.90 -24.87 23.36
N TYR A 392 -2.78 -25.37 22.52
CA TYR A 392 -2.45 -25.84 21.18
C TYR A 392 -2.70 -24.74 20.14
N MET A 393 -1.66 -24.42 19.35
CA MET A 393 -1.73 -23.40 18.29
C MET A 393 -1.76 -24.05 16.90
N SER A 394 -2.61 -23.54 16.02
CA SER A 394 -2.73 -24.01 14.65
C SER A 394 -2.84 -22.85 13.64
N LYS A 395 -2.25 -23.03 12.46
CA LYS A 395 -2.39 -22.12 11.30
C LYS A 395 -3.48 -22.57 10.31
N LEU A 396 -4.15 -23.68 10.59
CA LEU A 396 -5.16 -24.25 9.73
C LEU A 396 -6.43 -23.39 9.64
N ILE A 397 -7.29 -23.70 8.67
CA ILE A 397 -8.59 -23.03 8.50
C ILE A 397 -9.57 -23.63 9.50
N PRO A 398 -10.20 -22.83 10.38
CA PRO A 398 -11.03 -23.35 11.48
C PRO A 398 -12.37 -23.94 11.05
N GLN A 399 -12.88 -23.53 9.90
CA GLN A 399 -14.17 -24.00 9.35
C GLN A 399 -14.14 -24.09 7.84
N PRO A 400 -15.07 -24.83 7.20
CA PRO A 400 -15.27 -24.77 5.77
C PRO A 400 -15.57 -23.34 5.37
N MET A 401 -14.74 -22.80 4.47
CA MET A 401 -14.92 -21.44 3.97
C MET A 401 -16.09 -21.41 2.99
N THR A 402 -17.28 -21.10 3.46
CA THR A 402 -18.35 -20.62 2.60
C THR A 402 -18.14 -19.10 2.38
N PRO A 403 -18.17 -18.57 1.18
CA PRO A 403 -18.84 -19.03 -0.03
C PRO A 403 -17.99 -19.89 -0.97
N PHE A 404 -16.78 -20.26 -0.61
CA PHE A 404 -15.82 -20.79 -1.56
C PHE A 404 -15.93 -22.30 -1.80
N GLY A 405 -16.64 -23.03 -0.97
CA GLY A 405 -16.88 -24.47 -1.15
C GLY A 405 -15.62 -25.36 -1.15
N TRP A 406 -14.44 -24.76 -0.90
CA TRP A 406 -13.15 -25.42 -1.03
C TRP A 406 -12.96 -26.58 -0.06
N THR A 407 -13.53 -26.44 1.14
CA THR A 407 -13.33 -27.37 2.24
C THR A 407 -14.58 -28.21 2.56
N ALA A 408 -15.66 -28.04 1.78
CA ALA A 408 -16.90 -28.77 2.03
C ALA A 408 -16.76 -30.31 2.05
N TYR A 409 -15.72 -30.84 1.41
CA TYR A 409 -15.46 -32.26 1.30
C TYR A 409 -14.42 -32.80 2.28
N HIS A 410 -13.68 -31.93 2.99
CA HIS A 410 -12.53 -32.33 3.81
C HIS A 410 -12.55 -31.74 5.22
N TYR A 411 -13.68 -31.18 5.63
CA TYR A 411 -13.76 -30.51 6.94
C TYR A 411 -13.74 -31.53 8.10
N VAL A 412 -12.84 -31.26 9.04
CA VAL A 412 -12.79 -31.93 10.35
C VAL A 412 -12.82 -30.83 11.42
N ASP A 413 -13.78 -30.92 12.33
CA ASP A 413 -13.91 -29.97 13.42
C ASP A 413 -12.71 -30.04 14.38
N LEU A 414 -11.85 -29.06 14.35
CA LEU A 414 -10.70 -28.88 15.23
C LEU A 414 -10.98 -27.86 16.36
N THR A 415 -12.14 -27.21 16.37
CA THR A 415 -12.46 -26.14 17.32
C THR A 415 -12.44 -26.59 18.78
N ARG A 416 -12.66 -27.88 19.02
CA ARG A 416 -12.59 -28.45 20.38
C ARG A 416 -11.17 -28.63 20.90
N VAL A 417 -10.21 -28.86 20.01
CA VAL A 417 -8.84 -29.29 20.37
C VAL A 417 -7.81 -28.21 20.17
N VAL A 418 -8.06 -27.23 19.30
CA VAL A 418 -7.16 -26.07 19.07
C VAL A 418 -7.59 -24.92 19.97
N ASP A 419 -6.64 -24.31 20.68
CA ASP A 419 -6.86 -23.20 21.61
C ASP A 419 -6.48 -21.85 21.01
N ILE A 420 -5.44 -21.83 20.15
CA ILE A 420 -4.93 -20.62 19.50
C ILE A 420 -4.99 -20.78 17.98
N TRP A 421 -5.77 -19.94 17.36
CA TRP A 421 -5.94 -19.93 15.90
C TRP A 421 -5.12 -18.80 15.28
N ALA A 422 -4.05 -19.17 14.57
CA ALA A 422 -3.18 -18.27 13.83
C ALA A 422 -3.33 -18.49 12.32
N THR A 423 -4.56 -18.54 11.84
CA THR A 423 -4.89 -18.73 10.43
C THR A 423 -4.38 -17.53 9.60
N PRO A 424 -3.77 -17.73 8.41
CA PRO A 424 -3.38 -16.63 7.54
C PRO A 424 -4.56 -15.72 7.19
N ALA A 425 -4.31 -14.41 7.15
CA ALA A 425 -5.34 -13.40 7.04
C ALA A 425 -6.33 -13.62 5.89
N ARG A 426 -5.87 -14.10 4.73
CA ARG A 426 -6.73 -14.38 3.55
C ARG A 426 -7.83 -15.42 3.79
N TYR A 427 -7.67 -16.24 4.81
CA TYR A 427 -8.64 -17.28 5.18
C TYR A 427 -9.43 -16.93 6.44
N GLN A 428 -9.27 -15.74 6.97
CA GLN A 428 -9.99 -15.28 8.15
C GLN A 428 -11.33 -14.69 7.75
N ASP A 429 -12.40 -15.34 8.18
CA ASP A 429 -13.77 -14.87 8.03
C ASP A 429 -14.25 -14.21 9.33
N ALA A 430 -14.90 -13.04 9.22
CA ALA A 430 -15.32 -12.27 10.38
C ALA A 430 -16.31 -13.01 11.29
N ALA A 431 -17.25 -13.76 10.70
CA ALA A 431 -18.23 -14.55 11.47
C ALA A 431 -17.55 -15.71 12.22
N THR A 432 -16.64 -16.40 11.54
CA THR A 432 -15.84 -17.47 12.13
C THR A 432 -14.95 -16.98 13.27
N LEU A 433 -14.28 -15.83 13.10
CA LEU A 433 -13.46 -15.22 14.16
C LEU A 433 -14.33 -14.86 15.39
N ALA A 434 -15.47 -14.23 15.17
CA ALA A 434 -16.39 -13.88 16.26
C ALA A 434 -16.88 -15.13 17.01
N GLU A 435 -17.17 -16.22 16.31
CA GLU A 435 -17.59 -17.48 16.92
C GLU A 435 -16.46 -18.12 17.74
N LEU A 436 -15.24 -18.17 17.22
CA LEU A 436 -14.07 -18.65 17.96
C LEU A 436 -13.85 -17.87 19.24
N GLN A 437 -13.93 -16.54 19.17
CA GLN A 437 -13.79 -15.65 20.33
C GLN A 437 -14.92 -15.85 21.33
N ARG A 438 -16.17 -16.05 20.86
CA ARG A 438 -17.33 -16.38 21.72
C ARG A 438 -17.16 -17.74 22.44
N LEU A 439 -16.48 -18.68 21.80
CA LEU A 439 -16.13 -19.98 22.39
C LEU A 439 -14.92 -19.90 23.33
N GLY A 440 -14.37 -18.71 23.56
CA GLY A 440 -13.19 -18.50 24.40
C GLY A 440 -11.87 -18.94 23.76
N LYS A 441 -11.86 -19.16 22.45
CA LYS A 441 -10.62 -19.47 21.72
C LYS A 441 -9.84 -18.21 21.45
N ARG A 442 -8.51 -18.33 21.52
CA ARG A 442 -7.57 -17.25 21.24
C ARG A 442 -7.35 -17.15 19.74
N THR A 443 -7.36 -15.94 19.18
CA THR A 443 -7.12 -15.72 17.75
C THR A 443 -5.92 -14.80 17.57
N TRP A 444 -4.97 -15.22 16.75
CA TRP A 444 -3.77 -14.45 16.42
C TRP A 444 -3.79 -14.08 14.93
N LEU A 445 -3.42 -12.86 14.61
CA LEU A 445 -3.27 -12.45 13.22
C LEU A 445 -1.95 -12.99 12.67
N LEU A 446 -2.03 -13.87 11.68
CA LEU A 446 -0.89 -14.21 10.82
C LEU A 446 -1.00 -13.34 9.56
N PRO A 447 -0.18 -12.28 9.44
CA PRO A 447 -0.18 -11.44 8.25
C PRO A 447 0.12 -12.25 7.00
N ASP A 448 -0.52 -11.87 5.91
CA ASP A 448 -0.39 -12.56 4.64
C ASP A 448 -0.12 -11.50 3.55
N ARG A 449 -1.04 -11.32 2.61
CA ARG A 449 -0.87 -10.45 1.45
C ARG A 449 -2.09 -9.57 1.21
N PRO A 450 -1.92 -8.44 0.50
CA PRO A 450 -3.06 -7.67 0.02
C PRO A 450 -3.97 -8.49 -0.93
N PRO A 451 -5.28 -8.21 -0.97
CA PRO A 451 -5.98 -7.17 -0.21
C PRO A 451 -6.39 -7.60 1.21
N TYR A 452 -6.13 -8.83 1.60
CA TYR A 452 -6.65 -9.47 2.82
C TYR A 452 -6.03 -8.92 4.10
N CYS A 453 -4.77 -8.50 4.00
CA CYS A 453 -3.99 -7.92 5.09
C CYS A 453 -2.99 -6.89 4.54
N GLY A 454 -2.40 -6.09 5.42
CA GLY A 454 -1.17 -5.37 5.11
C GLY A 454 -0.02 -6.34 4.86
N SER A 455 0.96 -5.94 4.05
CA SER A 455 2.14 -6.75 3.73
C SER A 455 3.40 -6.18 4.37
N LEU A 456 4.29 -7.06 4.80
CA LEU A 456 5.65 -6.73 5.26
C LEU A 456 6.69 -6.90 4.15
N ALA A 457 6.29 -7.10 2.89
CA ALA A 457 7.20 -7.18 1.76
C ALA A 457 7.92 -5.85 1.52
N VAL A 458 9.17 -5.91 1.04
CA VAL A 458 10.02 -4.72 0.79
C VAL A 458 9.38 -3.77 -0.22
N GLU A 459 8.77 -4.32 -1.25
CA GLU A 459 8.09 -3.59 -2.33
C GLU A 459 6.73 -3.02 -1.90
N ALA A 460 6.10 -3.55 -0.85
CA ALA A 460 4.77 -3.13 -0.42
C ALA A 460 4.71 -1.62 -0.11
N PRO A 461 3.53 -0.97 -0.27
CA PRO A 461 3.32 0.37 0.24
C PRO A 461 3.69 0.44 1.74
N PRO A 462 4.46 1.45 2.17
CA PRO A 462 4.92 1.54 3.57
C PRO A 462 3.79 1.54 4.61
N THR A 463 2.62 2.07 4.25
CA THR A 463 1.40 2.09 5.07
C THR A 463 0.93 0.69 5.47
N HIS A 464 1.27 -0.34 4.68
CA HIS A 464 0.87 -1.72 4.95
C HIS A 464 1.45 -2.26 6.25
N ALA A 465 2.74 -2.03 6.52
CA ALA A 465 3.36 -2.47 7.77
C ALA A 465 2.67 -1.84 9.00
N ARG A 466 2.35 -0.54 8.92
CA ARG A 466 1.63 0.18 10.00
C ARG A 466 0.21 -0.36 10.19
N SER A 467 -0.47 -0.74 9.10
CA SER A 467 -1.87 -1.16 9.11
C SER A 467 -2.13 -2.50 9.77
N ILE A 468 -1.12 -3.36 9.96
CA ILE A 468 -1.27 -4.72 10.51
C ILE A 468 -1.85 -4.68 11.93
N ALA A 469 -1.33 -3.79 12.79
CA ALA A 469 -1.85 -3.66 14.16
C ALA A 469 -3.27 -3.06 14.21
N TRP A 470 -3.60 -2.16 13.30
CA TRP A 470 -4.95 -1.63 13.16
C TRP A 470 -5.95 -2.72 12.72
N GLN A 471 -5.54 -3.60 11.81
CA GLN A 471 -6.35 -4.77 11.42
C GLN A 471 -6.56 -5.72 12.60
N ALA A 472 -5.50 -6.00 13.37
CA ALA A 472 -5.60 -6.83 14.56
C ALA A 472 -6.60 -6.25 15.58
N TYR A 473 -6.63 -4.91 15.74
CA TYR A 473 -7.64 -4.22 16.55
C TYR A 473 -9.06 -4.44 16.01
N LEU A 474 -9.28 -4.24 14.71
CA LEU A 474 -10.60 -4.40 14.08
C LEU A 474 -11.17 -5.82 14.20
N GLN A 475 -10.30 -6.81 14.13
CA GLN A 475 -10.68 -8.23 14.18
C GLN A 475 -10.65 -8.81 15.59
N GLY A 476 -10.24 -8.03 16.61
CA GLY A 476 -10.18 -8.45 18.00
C GLY A 476 -9.14 -9.54 18.28
N HIS A 477 -8.03 -9.54 17.53
CA HIS A 477 -6.95 -10.50 17.75
C HIS A 477 -6.20 -10.21 19.07
N GLU A 478 -5.80 -11.28 19.75
CA GLU A 478 -4.99 -11.20 20.98
C GLU A 478 -3.54 -10.87 20.69
N ALA A 479 -2.99 -11.38 19.59
CA ALA A 479 -1.61 -11.20 19.18
C ALA A 479 -1.46 -11.17 17.66
N ILE A 480 -0.29 -10.72 17.20
CA ILE A 480 0.17 -10.86 15.82
C ILE A 480 1.30 -11.88 15.82
N TRP A 481 1.26 -12.86 14.93
CA TRP A 481 2.30 -13.87 14.80
C TRP A 481 3.09 -13.68 13.51
N LEU A 482 4.41 -13.50 13.65
CA LEU A 482 5.37 -13.39 12.56
C LEU A 482 6.35 -14.57 12.69
N PRO A 483 6.10 -15.71 12.04
CA PRO A 483 6.92 -16.91 12.22
C PRO A 483 8.37 -16.73 11.76
N ARG A 484 8.64 -15.74 10.91
CA ARG A 484 9.97 -15.44 10.39
C ARG A 484 10.22 -13.93 10.47
N ALA A 485 11.28 -13.53 11.16
CA ALA A 485 11.69 -12.13 11.30
C ALA A 485 13.16 -11.88 10.88
N THR A 486 13.94 -12.94 10.67
CA THR A 486 15.38 -12.87 10.35
C THR A 486 15.79 -13.84 9.24
N ASP A 487 14.85 -14.36 8.45
CA ASP A 487 15.08 -15.34 7.41
C ASP A 487 15.48 -14.65 6.08
N TRP A 488 16.59 -13.90 6.11
CA TRP A 488 17.10 -13.25 4.91
C TRP A 488 17.90 -14.22 4.04
N PRO A 489 17.88 -14.02 2.70
CA PRO A 489 18.69 -14.81 1.77
C PRO A 489 20.17 -14.54 1.97
N GLY A 490 21.02 -15.54 1.68
CA GLY A 490 22.45 -15.50 1.98
C GLY A 490 23.25 -14.35 1.35
N LYS A 491 22.69 -13.65 0.35
CA LYS A 491 23.32 -12.51 -0.34
C LYS A 491 22.35 -11.35 -0.50
N VAL A 492 21.91 -10.76 0.60
CA VAL A 492 20.88 -9.70 0.64
C VAL A 492 21.20 -8.47 -0.22
N LEU A 493 22.48 -8.16 -0.46
CA LEU A 493 22.87 -6.98 -1.25
C LEU A 493 23.43 -7.31 -2.65
N ASP A 494 23.95 -8.51 -2.84
CA ASP A 494 24.63 -8.89 -4.09
C ASP A 494 23.74 -9.61 -5.09
N GLU A 495 22.68 -10.26 -4.61
CA GLU A 495 21.65 -10.87 -5.42
C GLU A 495 20.37 -10.09 -5.22
N ALA A 496 19.84 -9.58 -6.30
CA ALA A 496 18.51 -9.04 -6.30
C ALA A 496 17.56 -10.11 -5.75
N ILE A 497 16.69 -9.70 -4.85
CA ILE A 497 15.71 -10.59 -4.25
C ILE A 497 14.84 -11.14 -5.36
N SER A 498 15.13 -12.40 -5.76
CA SER A 498 14.30 -13.12 -6.71
C SER A 498 13.38 -14.01 -5.92
N GLN A 499 12.15 -13.94 -6.09
CA GLN A 499 11.12 -14.37 -5.81
C GLN A 499 10.30 -15.45 -5.80
N ASP A 500 9.85 -16.09 -4.96
CA ASP A 500 8.56 -16.74 -4.82
C ASP A 500 7.67 -15.89 -3.90
N ASP A 501 6.37 -16.00 -4.02
CA ASP A 501 5.33 -15.14 -3.43
C ASP A 501 5.46 -14.78 -1.92
N GLN A 502 6.55 -15.15 -1.26
CA GLN A 502 6.74 -15.01 0.19
C GLN A 502 8.12 -14.52 0.64
N ALA A 503 9.07 -14.29 -0.26
CA ALA A 503 10.46 -14.15 0.15
C ALA A 503 10.82 -12.80 0.80
N SER A 504 10.21 -11.68 0.38
CA SER A 504 10.62 -10.35 0.85
C SER A 504 9.98 -9.93 2.20
N ASP A 505 9.05 -10.69 2.75
CA ASP A 505 8.40 -10.46 4.03
C ASP A 505 9.00 -11.27 5.21
N ALA A 506 9.96 -12.17 4.91
CA ALA A 506 10.53 -13.10 5.89
C ALA A 506 11.58 -12.48 6.82
N TRP A 507 11.88 -11.18 6.72
CA TRP A 507 12.81 -10.49 7.61
C TRP A 507 12.41 -9.03 7.83
N LEU A 508 12.67 -8.55 9.04
CA LEU A 508 12.42 -7.18 9.50
C LEU A 508 13.69 -6.42 9.90
N VAL A 509 14.80 -7.11 9.94
CA VAL A 509 16.11 -6.57 10.28
C VAL A 509 17.13 -6.99 9.23
N TYR A 510 18.23 -6.28 9.13
CA TYR A 510 19.31 -6.57 8.19
C TYR A 510 20.63 -6.87 8.91
N PRO A 511 21.51 -7.70 8.33
CA PRO A 511 22.85 -7.91 8.86
C PRO A 511 23.66 -6.61 8.82
N GLY A 512 23.91 -5.99 9.97
CA GLY A 512 24.65 -4.72 10.03
C GLY A 512 26.10 -4.83 9.58
N LYS A 513 26.71 -6.03 9.59
CA LYS A 513 28.07 -6.29 9.05
C LYS A 513 28.19 -5.83 7.59
N LEU A 514 27.10 -5.92 6.81
CA LEU A 514 27.02 -5.43 5.42
C LEU A 514 27.26 -3.91 5.33
N PHE A 515 26.96 -3.19 6.37
CA PHE A 515 27.05 -1.73 6.48
C PHE A 515 28.19 -1.28 7.42
N GLY A 516 29.02 -2.22 7.89
CA GLY A 516 30.08 -1.96 8.88
C GLY A 516 29.53 -1.67 10.28
N CYS A 517 28.33 -2.09 10.61
CA CYS A 517 27.71 -1.95 11.92
C CYS A 517 27.95 -3.20 12.79
N ASP A 518 28.17 -2.98 14.10
CA ASP A 518 28.35 -4.07 15.08
C ASP A 518 27.00 -4.55 15.64
N GLY A 519 26.18 -5.17 14.83
CA GLY A 519 24.85 -5.69 15.17
C GLY A 519 23.86 -5.49 14.03
N PRO A 520 22.63 -6.02 14.12
CA PRO A 520 21.60 -5.86 13.11
C PRO A 520 21.15 -4.40 13.00
N VAL A 521 20.68 -4.01 11.83
CA VAL A 521 20.04 -2.71 11.59
C VAL A 521 18.56 -2.91 11.27
N PRO A 522 17.66 -2.02 11.73
CA PRO A 522 16.22 -2.17 11.48
C PRO A 522 15.88 -1.89 10.02
N SER A 523 14.78 -2.47 9.54
CA SER A 523 14.15 -2.04 8.30
C SER A 523 13.20 -0.85 8.55
N ALA A 524 12.89 -0.11 7.49
CA ALA A 524 11.82 0.90 7.51
C ALA A 524 10.47 0.27 7.88
N ARG A 525 10.22 -0.96 7.43
CA ARG A 525 9.01 -1.74 7.74
C ARG A 525 8.88 -2.06 9.22
N LEU A 526 9.98 -2.38 9.91
CA LEU A 526 9.99 -2.60 11.37
C LEU A 526 9.62 -1.32 12.13
N LYS A 527 10.13 -0.16 11.71
CA LYS A 527 9.76 1.15 12.28
C LYS A 527 8.28 1.47 12.08
N LEU A 528 7.74 1.16 10.92
CA LEU A 528 6.32 1.38 10.61
C LEU A 528 5.40 0.39 11.35
N LEU A 529 5.82 -0.85 11.51
CA LEU A 529 5.11 -1.81 12.36
C LEU A 529 5.08 -1.32 13.82
N GLN A 530 6.21 -0.81 14.34
CA GLN A 530 6.26 -0.18 15.67
C GLN A 530 5.29 0.99 15.79
N ALA A 531 5.22 1.87 14.78
CA ALA A 531 4.24 2.96 14.76
C ALA A 531 2.79 2.43 14.82
N GLY A 532 2.48 1.35 14.07
CA GLY A 532 1.18 0.68 14.13
C GLY A 532 0.87 0.09 15.52
N ILE A 533 1.86 -0.50 16.19
CA ILE A 533 1.72 -1.01 17.56
C ILE A 533 1.41 0.13 18.53
N GLN A 534 2.05 1.28 18.39
CA GLN A 534 1.79 2.47 19.21
C GLN A 534 0.38 3.06 18.92
N ASP A 535 -0.05 3.07 17.66
CA ASP A 535 -1.41 3.44 17.28
C ASP A 535 -2.44 2.48 17.93
N TYR A 536 -2.17 1.17 17.94
CA TYR A 536 -3.04 0.18 18.61
C TYR A 536 -3.25 0.51 20.09
N GLN A 537 -2.20 0.95 20.81
CA GLN A 537 -2.33 1.34 22.21
C GLN A 537 -3.33 2.50 22.38
N CYS A 538 -3.30 3.51 21.50
CA CYS A 538 -4.27 4.59 21.52
C CYS A 538 -5.70 4.10 21.20
N LEU A 539 -5.86 3.20 20.22
CA LEU A 539 -7.17 2.58 19.90
C LEU A 539 -7.73 1.79 21.08
N ARG A 540 -6.89 1.09 21.80
CA ARG A 540 -7.26 0.37 23.03
C ARG A 540 -7.67 1.34 24.14
N LEU A 541 -6.89 2.38 24.40
CA LEU A 541 -7.22 3.41 25.38
C LEU A 541 -8.58 4.04 25.10
N LEU A 542 -8.86 4.41 23.85
CA LEU A 542 -10.19 4.92 23.47
C LEU A 542 -11.30 3.92 23.81
N SER A 543 -11.11 2.65 23.50
CA SER A 543 -12.10 1.60 23.76
C SER A 543 -12.34 1.38 25.25
N GLU A 544 -11.28 1.37 26.04
CA GLU A 544 -11.33 1.17 27.50
C GLU A 544 -11.99 2.34 28.23
N HIS A 545 -11.91 3.55 27.64
CA HIS A 545 -12.59 4.75 28.16
C HIS A 545 -14.00 4.97 27.55
N GLY A 546 -14.59 3.96 26.90
CA GLY A 546 -15.95 4.01 26.38
C GLY A 546 -16.10 4.61 24.96
N HIS A 547 -15.00 4.94 24.28
CA HIS A 547 -14.96 5.53 22.94
C HIS A 547 -14.66 4.50 21.82
N ALA A 548 -15.06 3.23 22.01
CA ALA A 548 -14.83 2.17 21.02
C ALA A 548 -15.44 2.47 19.63
N ALA A 549 -16.55 3.22 19.59
CA ALA A 549 -17.17 3.64 18.34
C ALA A 549 -16.24 4.58 17.53
N THR A 550 -15.59 5.55 18.19
CA THR A 550 -14.64 6.48 17.59
C THR A 550 -13.39 5.75 17.10
N ALA A 551 -12.81 4.89 17.93
CA ALA A 551 -11.66 4.05 17.53
C ALA A 551 -12.00 3.15 16.33
N GLY A 552 -13.17 2.52 16.37
CA GLY A 552 -13.65 1.69 15.27
C GLY A 552 -13.94 2.48 13.99
N LEU A 553 -14.43 3.73 14.09
CA LEU A 553 -14.63 4.61 12.93
C LEU A 553 -13.29 4.95 12.25
N LEU A 554 -12.30 5.38 13.02
CA LEU A 554 -10.95 5.66 12.49
C LEU A 554 -10.37 4.43 11.78
N ALA A 555 -10.40 3.28 12.43
CA ALA A 555 -9.82 2.06 11.91
C ALA A 555 -10.55 1.55 10.65
N ARG A 556 -11.89 1.54 10.65
CA ARG A 556 -12.69 1.10 9.47
C ARG A 556 -12.59 2.07 8.31
N SER A 557 -12.38 3.36 8.56
CA SER A 557 -12.17 4.34 7.49
C SER A 557 -10.87 4.10 6.73
N LEU A 558 -9.81 3.64 7.42
CA LEU A 558 -8.53 3.28 6.81
C LEU A 558 -8.53 1.87 6.20
N ILE A 559 -9.20 0.92 6.86
CA ILE A 559 -9.24 -0.50 6.46
C ILE A 559 -10.72 -0.92 6.37
N LYS A 560 -11.31 -0.72 5.19
CA LYS A 560 -12.73 -0.96 4.95
C LYS A 560 -13.09 -2.44 4.82
N ALA A 561 -12.11 -3.26 4.42
CA ALA A 561 -12.25 -4.71 4.35
C ALA A 561 -10.92 -5.39 4.63
N CYS A 562 -10.98 -6.57 5.22
CA CYS A 562 -9.83 -7.43 5.52
C CYS A 562 -10.28 -8.89 5.60
N GLY A 563 -9.32 -9.79 5.59
CA GLY A 563 -9.63 -11.21 5.55
C GLY A 563 -10.47 -11.58 4.33
N THR A 564 -11.40 -12.52 4.49
CA THR A 564 -12.31 -12.93 3.41
C THR A 564 -13.28 -11.84 2.98
N GLY A 565 -13.54 -10.84 3.82
CA GLY A 565 -14.33 -9.66 3.46
C GLY A 565 -13.68 -8.78 2.40
N ALA A 566 -12.39 -8.97 2.07
CA ALA A 566 -11.73 -8.31 0.96
C ALA A 566 -12.00 -8.98 -0.40
N TYR A 567 -12.63 -10.14 -0.44
CA TYR A 567 -13.19 -10.68 -1.67
C TYR A 567 -14.46 -9.93 -2.03
N GLY A 568 -14.70 -9.69 -3.33
CA GLY A 568 -15.98 -9.22 -3.83
C GLY A 568 -17.04 -10.33 -3.89
N ASP A 569 -18.20 -9.99 -4.43
CA ASP A 569 -19.32 -10.95 -4.60
C ASP A 569 -18.94 -12.13 -5.52
N ASN A 570 -17.91 -11.93 -6.33
CA ASN A 570 -17.26 -12.95 -7.14
C ASN A 570 -15.79 -13.07 -6.76
N PHE A 571 -15.24 -14.28 -6.73
CA PHE A 571 -13.82 -14.57 -6.50
C PHE A 571 -12.82 -13.69 -7.27
N GLN A 572 -13.27 -13.12 -8.37
CA GLN A 572 -12.47 -12.35 -9.31
C GLN A 572 -12.35 -10.87 -8.95
N ASP A 573 -13.22 -10.37 -8.07
CA ASP A 573 -13.31 -8.96 -7.69
C ASP A 573 -12.75 -8.73 -6.27
N ALA A 574 -11.45 -8.95 -6.09
CA ALA A 574 -10.80 -8.55 -4.86
C ALA A 574 -10.87 -7.02 -4.70
N HIS A 575 -11.33 -6.55 -3.55
CA HIS A 575 -11.44 -5.13 -3.25
C HIS A 575 -10.09 -4.53 -2.85
N TRP A 576 -9.24 -4.28 -3.84
CA TRP A 576 -7.88 -3.73 -3.66
C TRP A 576 -7.87 -2.32 -3.07
N ASP A 577 -8.92 -1.55 -3.29
CA ASP A 577 -9.10 -0.17 -2.82
C ASP A 577 -9.69 -0.06 -1.40
N ARG A 578 -9.94 -1.18 -0.74
CA ARG A 578 -10.52 -1.18 0.61
C ARG A 578 -9.50 -0.90 1.72
N ARG A 579 -8.27 -0.63 1.37
CA ARG A 579 -7.22 -0.13 2.27
C ARG A 579 -6.69 1.19 1.71
N ILE A 580 -6.58 2.18 2.56
CA ILE A 580 -6.00 3.47 2.17
C ILE A 580 -4.48 3.35 2.15
N ASP A 581 -3.87 3.62 0.98
CA ASP A 581 -2.41 3.57 0.81
C ASP A 581 -1.75 4.95 0.88
N ASP A 582 -2.55 6.04 0.93
CA ASP A 582 -2.05 7.41 1.04
C ASP A 582 -1.38 7.66 2.40
N PRO A 583 -0.06 7.90 2.45
CA PRO A 583 0.67 8.09 3.70
C PRO A 583 0.25 9.34 4.47
N ASP A 584 -0.15 10.43 3.79
CA ASP A 584 -0.58 11.67 4.46
C ASP A 584 -1.91 11.46 5.20
N VAL A 585 -2.77 10.57 4.71
CA VAL A 585 -4.03 10.18 5.39
C VAL A 585 -3.75 9.38 6.65
N TRP A 586 -2.76 8.48 6.63
CA TRP A 586 -2.34 7.71 7.81
C TRP A 586 -1.75 8.61 8.90
N ASP A 587 -0.97 9.62 8.52
CA ASP A 587 -0.41 10.58 9.46
C ASP A 587 -1.50 11.46 10.07
N LEU A 588 -2.48 11.88 9.27
CA LEU A 588 -3.66 12.61 9.75
C LEU A 588 -4.49 11.76 10.73
N ALA A 589 -4.73 10.49 10.40
CA ALA A 589 -5.43 9.55 11.28
C ALA A 589 -4.71 9.38 12.63
N ALA A 590 -3.39 9.25 12.60
CA ALA A 590 -2.58 9.12 13.81
C ALA A 590 -2.63 10.38 14.69
N ALA A 591 -2.64 11.56 14.07
CA ALA A 591 -2.78 12.82 14.81
C ALA A 591 -4.16 12.94 15.47
N ILE A 592 -5.24 12.63 14.73
CA ILE A 592 -6.61 12.58 15.26
C ILE A 592 -6.71 11.55 16.39
N LEU A 593 -6.14 10.36 16.20
CA LEU A 593 -6.20 9.27 17.19
C LEU A 593 -5.58 9.68 18.53
N ARG A 594 -4.44 10.38 18.52
CA ARG A 594 -3.79 10.86 19.75
C ARG A 594 -4.58 11.96 20.42
N GLU A 595 -5.22 12.82 19.65
CA GLU A 595 -6.09 13.87 20.14
C GLU A 595 -7.36 13.30 20.81
N GLU A 596 -8.02 12.35 20.16
CA GLU A 596 -9.19 11.67 20.71
C GLU A 596 -8.83 10.84 21.96
N ALA A 597 -7.64 10.20 21.97
CA ALA A 597 -7.16 9.49 23.15
C ALA A 597 -6.89 10.45 24.34
N GLU A 598 -6.31 11.62 24.11
CA GLU A 598 -6.14 12.67 25.13
C GLU A 598 -7.47 13.11 25.70
N LEU A 599 -8.47 13.37 24.85
CA LEU A 599 -9.82 13.74 25.29
C LEU A 599 -10.49 12.64 26.12
N ALA A 600 -10.27 11.38 25.77
CA ALA A 600 -10.87 10.24 26.45
C ALA A 600 -10.27 9.96 27.85
N VAL A 601 -8.95 10.18 28.03
CA VAL A 601 -8.27 9.93 29.32
C VAL A 601 -8.25 11.14 30.25
N SER A 602 -8.49 12.35 29.74
CA SER A 602 -8.44 13.60 30.47
C SER A 602 -9.68 13.78 31.33
N GLU A 603 -9.53 13.84 32.66
CA GLU A 603 -10.63 14.23 33.58
C GLU A 603 -11.03 15.70 33.44
N HIS A 604 -10.14 16.51 32.93
CA HIS A 604 -10.38 17.92 32.61
C HIS A 604 -9.94 18.11 31.17
N PRO A 605 -10.86 18.17 30.19
CA PRO A 605 -10.46 18.48 28.82
C PRO A 605 -9.71 19.81 28.88
N ALA A 606 -8.41 19.77 28.58
CA ALA A 606 -7.67 20.98 28.27
C ALA A 606 -8.53 21.78 27.30
N GLU A 607 -8.52 23.13 27.41
CA GLU A 607 -9.38 24.05 26.66
C GLU A 607 -9.80 23.48 25.32
N PRO A 608 -11.09 23.46 24.97
CA PRO A 608 -11.56 22.80 23.77
C PRO A 608 -10.69 23.28 22.62
N ILE A 609 -9.79 22.43 22.19
CA ILE A 609 -9.07 22.58 20.91
C ILE A 609 -10.20 22.87 19.97
N SER A 610 -10.22 24.05 19.37
CA SER A 610 -11.46 24.62 18.81
C SER A 610 -12.21 23.51 18.09
N LEU A 611 -13.40 23.16 18.56
CA LEU A 611 -14.31 22.16 17.97
C LEU A 611 -14.35 22.28 16.43
N GLU A 612 -14.09 23.47 15.91
CA GLU A 612 -13.97 23.78 14.49
C GLU A 612 -12.73 23.17 13.83
N LYS A 613 -11.56 23.15 14.49
CA LYS A 613 -10.33 22.57 13.89
C LYS A 613 -10.36 21.05 13.89
N ASN A 614 -10.76 20.43 15.00
CA ASN A 614 -10.94 18.99 15.09
C ASN A 614 -11.97 18.51 14.07
N ARG A 615 -13.02 19.27 13.89
CA ARG A 615 -14.05 18.99 12.92
C ARG A 615 -13.53 19.08 11.49
N ALA A 616 -12.68 20.06 11.19
CA ALA A 616 -12.04 20.20 9.88
C ALA A 616 -11.07 19.05 9.58
N ASP A 617 -10.27 18.62 10.56
CA ASP A 617 -9.36 17.49 10.40
C ASP A 617 -10.11 16.17 10.24
N TRP A 618 -11.16 15.94 11.01
CA TRP A 618 -12.07 14.80 10.85
C TRP A 618 -12.73 14.77 9.47
N LEU A 619 -13.27 15.89 9.02
CA LEU A 619 -13.91 15.98 7.71
C LEU A 619 -12.91 15.73 6.58
N ARG A 620 -11.72 16.29 6.70
CA ARG A 620 -10.64 16.06 5.75
C ARG A 620 -10.23 14.58 5.71
N PHE A 621 -10.17 13.94 6.87
CA PHE A 621 -9.90 12.50 6.99
C PHE A 621 -11.04 11.66 6.38
N LEU A 622 -12.29 11.94 6.71
CA LEU A 622 -13.45 11.20 6.19
C LEU A 622 -13.60 11.35 4.67
N ALA A 623 -13.32 12.53 4.13
CA ALA A 623 -13.29 12.76 2.69
C ALA A 623 -12.13 12.00 2.03
N ALA A 624 -10.92 12.08 2.59
CA ALA A 624 -9.74 11.38 2.06
C ALA A 624 -9.89 9.86 2.12
N THR A 625 -10.56 9.33 3.12
CA THR A 625 -10.88 7.90 3.26
C THR A 625 -12.17 7.50 2.52
N ARG A 626 -12.87 8.46 1.94
CA ARG A 626 -14.17 8.27 1.27
C ARG A 626 -15.25 7.68 2.16
N SER A 627 -15.15 7.92 3.45
CA SER A 627 -16.19 7.53 4.39
C SER A 627 -17.39 8.48 4.34
N LEU A 628 -17.17 9.70 3.85
CA LEU A 628 -18.18 10.64 3.34
C LEU A 628 -17.62 11.22 2.05
N GLU A 629 -18.21 10.90 0.91
CA GLU A 629 -17.71 11.34 -0.38
C GLU A 629 -18.82 11.81 -1.32
N VAL A 630 -18.42 12.67 -2.25
CA VAL A 630 -19.20 12.96 -3.45
C VAL A 630 -18.55 12.23 -4.60
N TRP A 631 -19.28 11.31 -5.19
CA TRP A 631 -18.82 10.55 -6.32
C TRP A 631 -19.47 11.03 -7.61
N VAL A 632 -18.67 11.26 -8.66
CA VAL A 632 -19.16 11.66 -9.96
C VAL A 632 -19.36 10.42 -10.81
N GLY A 633 -20.59 10.07 -11.08
CA GLY A 633 -20.97 8.94 -11.92
C GLY A 633 -20.81 9.23 -13.40
N SER A 634 -21.25 10.42 -13.84
CA SER A 634 -21.11 10.85 -15.23
C SER A 634 -20.97 12.37 -15.35
N ALA A 635 -20.30 12.83 -16.41
CA ALA A 635 -20.21 14.23 -16.79
C ALA A 635 -20.43 14.35 -18.30
N ARG A 636 -21.61 14.77 -18.70
CA ARG A 636 -22.03 14.76 -20.09
C ARG A 636 -22.33 16.16 -20.59
N LEU A 637 -21.95 16.42 -21.85
CA LEU A 637 -22.26 17.62 -22.57
C LEU A 637 -23.27 17.30 -23.71
N ARG A 638 -24.27 18.14 -23.91
CA ARG A 638 -25.18 18.01 -25.02
C ARG A 638 -25.54 19.39 -25.57
N LYS A 639 -25.90 19.48 -26.84
CA LYS A 639 -26.44 20.74 -27.41
C LYS A 639 -27.75 21.11 -26.72
N ASP A 640 -27.98 22.40 -26.44
CA ASP A 640 -29.25 22.84 -25.85
C ASP A 640 -30.39 22.54 -26.81
N PRO A 641 -31.35 21.68 -26.43
CA PRO A 641 -32.41 21.25 -27.37
C PRO A 641 -33.50 22.32 -27.62
N ARG A 642 -33.44 23.45 -26.90
CA ARG A 642 -34.48 24.47 -27.03
C ARG A 642 -34.35 25.25 -28.34
N PRO A 643 -35.46 25.45 -29.11
CA PRO A 643 -35.43 26.18 -30.38
C PRO A 643 -34.81 27.58 -30.21
N GLY A 644 -33.87 27.93 -31.11
CA GLY A 644 -33.22 29.24 -31.14
C GLY A 644 -32.15 29.48 -30.04
N GLN A 645 -31.83 28.47 -29.24
CA GLN A 645 -30.75 28.55 -28.27
C GLN A 645 -29.44 28.01 -28.87
N THR A 646 -28.40 28.82 -28.80
CA THR A 646 -27.05 28.41 -29.13
C THR A 646 -26.34 28.09 -27.81
N GLY A 647 -25.72 26.95 -27.64
CA GLY A 647 -25.00 26.59 -26.40
C GLY A 647 -25.16 25.13 -26.04
N TYR A 648 -24.64 24.80 -24.88
CA TYR A 648 -24.54 23.43 -24.40
C TYR A 648 -25.12 23.31 -22.98
N LEU A 649 -25.69 22.16 -22.69
CA LEU A 649 -26.06 21.75 -21.35
C LEU A 649 -25.05 20.74 -20.86
N ALA A 650 -24.39 21.06 -19.74
CA ALA A 650 -23.52 20.17 -19.01
C ALA A 650 -24.29 19.54 -17.83
N THR A 651 -24.42 18.23 -17.85
CA THR A 651 -25.08 17.49 -16.76
C THR A 651 -24.04 16.63 -16.03
N ILE A 652 -24.05 16.74 -14.71
CA ILE A 652 -23.23 15.93 -13.82
C ILE A 652 -24.17 15.07 -12.99
N ASP A 653 -24.06 13.75 -13.11
CA ASP A 653 -24.71 12.82 -12.21
C ASP A 653 -23.74 12.51 -11.08
N ALA A 654 -24.16 12.81 -9.86
CA ALA A 654 -23.33 12.65 -8.70
C ALA A 654 -24.08 11.91 -7.58
N GLU A 655 -23.33 11.20 -6.78
CA GLU A 655 -23.80 10.50 -5.61
C GLU A 655 -23.08 11.03 -4.38
N VAL A 656 -23.85 11.35 -3.34
CA VAL A 656 -23.29 11.54 -2.01
C VAL A 656 -23.41 10.22 -1.29
N ARG A 657 -22.26 9.66 -0.87
CA ARG A 657 -22.15 8.37 -0.17
C ARG A 657 -21.68 8.59 1.25
N SER A 658 -22.33 7.92 2.19
CA SER A 658 -21.96 7.95 3.59
C SER A 658 -21.76 6.53 4.11
N GLU A 659 -20.56 6.22 4.60
CA GLU A 659 -20.26 5.00 5.36
C GLU A 659 -20.30 5.27 6.87
N LEU A 660 -20.77 6.46 7.26
CA LEU A 660 -20.88 6.86 8.67
C LEU A 660 -22.10 6.22 9.34
N ARG A 661 -21.97 5.95 10.63
CA ARG A 661 -23.07 5.48 11.49
C ARG A 661 -23.95 6.60 12.03
N THR A 662 -23.73 7.82 11.54
CA THR A 662 -24.51 9.01 11.93
C THR A 662 -25.19 9.58 10.70
N SER A 663 -26.42 10.04 10.86
CA SER A 663 -27.14 10.70 9.78
C SER A 663 -26.41 11.97 9.32
N VAL A 664 -26.28 12.13 8.02
CA VAL A 664 -25.68 13.31 7.37
C VAL A 664 -26.70 13.94 6.43
N GLU A 665 -26.84 15.25 6.47
CA GLU A 665 -27.69 16.01 5.55
C GLU A 665 -26.95 17.24 5.03
N GLY A 666 -27.35 17.73 3.86
CA GLY A 666 -26.72 18.89 3.26
C GLY A 666 -27.26 19.21 1.87
N ARG A 667 -26.49 20.03 1.14
CA ARG A 667 -26.86 20.49 -0.21
C ARG A 667 -25.74 20.22 -1.19
N LEU A 668 -26.07 19.56 -2.29
CA LEU A 668 -25.13 19.33 -3.40
C LEU A 668 -25.31 20.44 -4.42
N LYS A 669 -24.21 21.12 -4.80
CA LYS A 669 -24.21 22.26 -5.72
C LYS A 669 -22.94 22.31 -6.58
N PHE A 670 -22.96 23.08 -7.66
CA PHE A 670 -21.75 23.44 -8.38
C PHE A 670 -20.81 24.28 -7.49
N GLY A 671 -19.52 24.06 -7.61
CA GLY A 671 -18.51 25.06 -7.29
C GLY A 671 -18.52 26.21 -8.31
N PRO A 672 -17.52 27.10 -8.31
CA PRO A 672 -17.45 28.19 -9.26
C PRO A 672 -17.57 27.70 -10.71
N LEU A 673 -18.50 28.23 -11.46
CA LEU A 673 -18.69 27.96 -12.88
C LEU A 673 -17.75 28.84 -13.73
N ALA A 674 -17.41 28.37 -14.95
CA ALA A 674 -16.67 29.17 -15.90
C ALA A 674 -17.44 30.47 -16.30
N GLU A 675 -16.67 31.48 -16.75
CA GLU A 675 -17.26 32.76 -17.20
C GLU A 675 -18.32 32.56 -18.27
N GLY A 676 -19.46 33.19 -18.12
CA GLY A 676 -20.62 33.07 -19.01
C GLY A 676 -21.49 31.82 -18.79
N ALA A 677 -21.05 30.87 -18.01
CA ALA A 677 -21.88 29.72 -17.66
C ALA A 677 -22.90 30.08 -16.56
N SER A 678 -24.01 29.39 -16.53
CA SER A 678 -25.07 29.59 -15.53
C SER A 678 -25.65 28.26 -15.07
N ALA A 679 -25.83 28.12 -13.78
CA ALA A 679 -26.51 26.99 -13.19
C ALA A 679 -28.01 27.02 -13.56
N ILE A 680 -28.58 25.89 -13.92
CA ILE A 680 -30.00 25.73 -14.24
C ILE A 680 -30.71 24.96 -13.13
N ASP A 681 -30.06 23.90 -12.66
CA ASP A 681 -30.56 23.00 -11.64
C ASP A 681 -29.38 22.51 -10.78
N ASP A 682 -29.06 23.26 -9.73
CA ASP A 682 -27.77 23.15 -9.04
C ASP A 682 -27.85 23.10 -7.50
N ASP A 683 -28.98 23.13 -6.89
CA ASP A 683 -29.09 23.16 -5.43
C ASP A 683 -29.95 22.01 -4.92
N LYS A 684 -29.33 20.84 -4.80
CA LYS A 684 -30.03 19.61 -4.46
C LYS A 684 -29.91 19.27 -2.99
N GLN A 685 -31.05 19.20 -2.30
CA GLN A 685 -31.12 18.67 -0.94
C GLN A 685 -30.74 17.20 -0.93
N ILE A 686 -29.83 16.85 -0.03
CA ILE A 686 -29.40 15.50 0.29
C ILE A 686 -29.70 15.22 1.75
N GLY A 687 -30.28 14.09 2.02
CA GLY A 687 -30.44 13.58 3.37
C GLY A 687 -31.81 13.74 4.00
N PRO A 688 -31.97 13.20 5.20
CA PRO A 688 -30.91 12.56 5.98
C PRO A 688 -30.37 11.28 5.32
N LEU A 689 -29.05 11.22 5.15
CA LEU A 689 -28.35 10.00 4.75
C LEU A 689 -28.12 9.16 6.00
N GLU A 690 -28.72 8.01 6.09
CA GLU A 690 -28.51 7.06 7.17
C GLU A 690 -27.24 6.23 6.94
N GLU A 691 -26.93 5.34 7.87
CA GLU A 691 -25.76 4.47 7.80
C GLU A 691 -25.67 3.74 6.44
N MET A 692 -24.48 3.75 5.82
CA MET A 692 -24.21 3.04 4.57
C MET A 692 -25.15 3.40 3.41
N SER A 693 -25.62 4.63 3.36
CA SER A 693 -26.60 5.08 2.36
C SER A 693 -25.99 5.93 1.25
N VAL A 694 -26.68 5.94 0.12
CA VAL A 694 -26.29 6.70 -1.08
C VAL A 694 -27.47 7.53 -1.54
N ALA A 695 -27.23 8.79 -1.89
CA ALA A 695 -28.21 9.62 -2.56
C ALA A 695 -27.67 10.14 -3.90
N SER A 696 -28.30 9.76 -4.99
CA SER A 696 -27.95 10.21 -6.33
C SER A 696 -28.72 11.48 -6.71
N ARG A 697 -28.03 12.45 -7.33
CA ARG A 697 -28.60 13.69 -7.84
C ARG A 697 -27.89 14.10 -9.12
N SER A 698 -28.65 14.76 -10.00
CA SER A 698 -28.14 15.39 -11.22
C SER A 698 -28.08 16.91 -11.05
N LEU A 699 -26.96 17.49 -11.41
CA LEU A 699 -26.76 18.94 -11.51
C LEU A 699 -26.69 19.33 -12.99
N THR A 700 -27.31 20.46 -13.39
CA THR A 700 -27.26 20.92 -14.76
C THR A 700 -26.85 22.39 -14.82
N ALA A 701 -25.86 22.67 -15.67
CA ALA A 701 -25.41 24.02 -15.99
C ALA A 701 -25.48 24.27 -17.50
N ARG A 702 -25.65 25.53 -17.87
CA ARG A 702 -25.65 25.99 -19.25
C ARG A 702 -24.33 26.70 -19.54
N PHE A 703 -23.78 26.36 -20.71
CA PHE A 703 -22.59 27.01 -21.26
C PHE A 703 -22.99 27.66 -22.60
N PRO A 704 -22.73 28.96 -22.85
CA PRO A 704 -23.04 29.60 -24.14
C PRO A 704 -22.24 28.98 -25.28
N GLU A 705 -21.03 28.50 -25.00
CA GLU A 705 -20.13 27.74 -25.88
C GLU A 705 -19.63 26.51 -25.15
N ALA A 706 -19.09 25.52 -25.89
CA ALA A 706 -18.47 24.37 -25.23
C ALA A 706 -17.27 24.83 -24.37
N PRO A 707 -17.10 24.31 -23.13
CA PRO A 707 -16.04 24.73 -22.24
C PRO A 707 -14.67 24.65 -22.91
N LEU A 708 -13.77 25.57 -22.52
CA LEU A 708 -12.37 25.51 -22.92
C LEU A 708 -11.69 24.38 -22.14
N CYS A 709 -11.05 23.49 -22.89
CA CYS A 709 -10.30 22.37 -22.31
C CYS A 709 -8.81 22.71 -22.19
N ASP A 710 -8.12 21.93 -21.38
CA ASP A 710 -6.67 21.87 -21.37
C ASP A 710 -6.11 21.28 -22.68
N LEU A 711 -4.79 21.11 -22.77
CA LEU A 711 -4.11 20.57 -23.95
C LEU A 711 -4.41 19.09 -24.24
N ASP A 712 -4.96 18.38 -23.28
CA ASP A 712 -5.28 16.96 -23.33
C ASP A 712 -6.79 16.70 -23.58
N GLY A 713 -7.59 17.76 -23.71
CA GLY A 713 -9.02 17.69 -24.01
C GLY A 713 -9.89 17.56 -22.77
N HIS A 714 -9.50 18.09 -21.62
CA HIS A 714 -10.29 17.98 -20.39
C HIS A 714 -10.72 19.37 -19.85
N TYR A 715 -11.98 19.44 -19.41
CA TYR A 715 -12.51 20.51 -18.60
C TYR A 715 -12.93 19.99 -17.24
N ILE A 716 -12.49 20.65 -16.18
CA ILE A 716 -12.76 20.23 -14.80
C ILE A 716 -13.74 21.19 -14.15
N GLN A 717 -14.85 20.66 -13.67
CA GLN A 717 -15.87 21.39 -12.92
C GLN A 717 -15.93 20.88 -11.49
N SER A 718 -15.72 21.75 -10.53
CA SER A 718 -15.90 21.42 -9.10
C SER A 718 -17.39 21.30 -8.76
N ILE A 719 -17.73 20.31 -7.93
CA ILE A 719 -19.02 20.16 -7.26
C ILE A 719 -18.80 20.01 -5.77
N VAL A 720 -19.73 20.52 -4.97
CA VAL A 720 -19.56 20.62 -3.53
C VAL A 720 -20.80 20.09 -2.81
N PHE A 721 -20.58 19.19 -1.87
CA PHE A 721 -21.59 18.83 -0.87
C PHE A 721 -21.36 19.65 0.39
N ASP A 722 -22.30 20.55 0.66
CA ASP A 722 -22.31 21.43 1.82
C ASP A 722 -23.15 20.78 2.93
N ALA A 723 -22.50 20.13 3.87
CA ALA A 723 -23.13 19.53 5.04
C ALA A 723 -23.36 20.55 6.18
N GLY A 724 -23.41 21.85 5.87
CA GLY A 724 -23.63 22.92 6.82
C GLY A 724 -22.53 23.01 7.88
N ARG A 725 -22.92 22.89 9.16
CA ARG A 725 -21.96 22.91 10.27
C ARG A 725 -20.97 21.73 10.24
N SER A 726 -21.29 20.66 9.47
CA SER A 726 -20.43 19.50 9.31
C SER A 726 -19.32 19.70 8.25
N GLY A 727 -19.37 20.77 7.47
CA GLY A 727 -18.32 21.17 6.54
C GLY A 727 -18.65 20.90 5.07
N LEU A 728 -17.64 21.04 4.21
CA LEU A 728 -17.74 20.90 2.77
C LEU A 728 -16.95 19.68 2.30
N VAL A 729 -17.57 18.87 1.43
CA VAL A 729 -16.89 17.78 0.69
C VAL A 729 -16.91 18.16 -0.78
N GLU A 730 -15.73 18.23 -1.38
CA GLU A 730 -15.52 18.65 -2.76
C GLU A 730 -15.18 17.47 -3.66
N ALA A 731 -15.73 17.46 -4.87
CA ALA A 731 -15.37 16.53 -5.92
C ALA A 731 -15.17 17.27 -7.25
N GLN A 732 -14.43 16.63 -8.16
CA GLN A 732 -14.18 17.18 -9.49
C GLN A 732 -14.83 16.29 -10.56
N ALA A 733 -15.72 16.90 -11.35
CA ALA A 733 -16.27 16.30 -12.54
C ALA A 733 -15.37 16.64 -13.73
N THR A 734 -14.90 15.64 -14.44
CA THR A 734 -14.09 15.84 -15.65
C THR A 734 -14.94 15.62 -16.89
N PHE A 735 -15.04 16.63 -17.70
CA PHE A 735 -15.59 16.52 -19.05
C PHE A 735 -14.43 16.32 -20.02
N SER A 736 -14.35 15.15 -20.61
CA SER A 736 -13.41 14.86 -21.71
C SER A 736 -14.09 15.32 -23.00
N ILE A 737 -13.52 16.31 -23.69
CA ILE A 737 -14.11 16.98 -24.85
C ILE A 737 -13.06 17.06 -25.96
N SER A 738 -13.40 16.53 -27.14
CA SER A 738 -12.63 16.74 -28.35
C SER A 738 -13.54 17.30 -29.45
N ARG A 739 -12.99 18.15 -30.32
CA ARG A 739 -13.75 18.76 -31.43
C ARG A 739 -13.32 18.13 -32.73
N VAL A 740 -14.27 17.68 -33.52
CA VAL A 740 -14.01 17.19 -34.89
C VAL A 740 -13.63 18.36 -35.77
N SER A 741 -12.37 18.42 -36.21
CA SER A 741 -11.91 19.48 -37.13
C SER A 741 -12.38 19.19 -38.54
N GLU A 742 -13.02 20.14 -39.19
CA GLU A 742 -13.40 20.03 -40.62
C GLU A 742 -12.18 20.34 -41.50
N VAL A 743 -11.89 19.46 -42.46
CA VAL A 743 -10.71 19.58 -43.30
C VAL A 743 -11.10 19.53 -44.78
N SER A 744 -10.56 20.46 -45.57
CA SER A 744 -10.77 20.47 -47.02
C SER A 744 -9.93 19.41 -47.76
N LYS A 745 -8.85 18.96 -47.13
CA LYS A 745 -7.99 17.90 -47.63
C LYS A 745 -7.86 16.84 -46.51
N PRO A 746 -8.50 15.70 -46.66
CA PRO A 746 -8.42 14.65 -45.66
C PRO A 746 -7.01 14.06 -45.59
N PRO A 747 -6.58 13.54 -44.36
CA PRO A 747 -5.33 12.84 -44.22
C PRO A 747 -5.33 11.56 -45.06
N ARG A 748 -4.15 11.16 -45.54
CA ARG A 748 -3.97 9.87 -46.21
C ARG A 748 -3.86 8.78 -45.18
N ILE A 749 -4.50 7.67 -45.38
CA ILE A 749 -4.48 6.53 -44.48
C ILE A 749 -3.26 5.66 -44.81
N ASP A 750 -2.05 6.13 -44.45
CA ASP A 750 -0.80 5.49 -44.77
C ASP A 750 -0.01 5.03 -43.49
N GLY A 751 -0.52 5.37 -42.31
CA GLY A 751 0.09 5.02 -41.02
C GLY A 751 1.02 6.09 -40.46
N SER A 752 1.14 7.27 -41.16
CA SER A 752 1.87 8.43 -40.70
C SER A 752 0.90 9.54 -40.30
N LEU A 753 1.18 10.22 -39.18
CA LEU A 753 0.40 11.37 -38.73
C LEU A 753 0.95 12.72 -39.24
N ASP A 754 1.92 12.70 -40.17
CA ASP A 754 2.61 13.91 -40.65
C ASP A 754 1.70 14.91 -41.42
N ASP A 755 0.63 14.43 -42.04
CA ASP A 755 -0.30 15.26 -42.80
C ASP A 755 -1.62 15.58 -42.05
N TRP A 756 -1.64 15.25 -40.75
CA TRP A 756 -2.81 15.57 -39.90
C TRP A 756 -2.90 17.07 -39.60
N PRO A 757 -4.12 17.62 -39.50
CA PRO A 757 -4.28 19.04 -39.24
C PRO A 757 -3.71 19.44 -37.88
N PRO A 758 -2.85 20.47 -37.83
CA PRO A 758 -2.38 20.98 -36.55
C PRO A 758 -3.53 21.67 -35.82
N GLY A 759 -3.78 21.23 -34.58
CA GLY A 759 -4.84 21.87 -33.78
C GLY A 759 -4.81 21.32 -32.33
N THR A 760 -4.99 22.21 -31.37
CA THR A 760 -5.03 21.85 -29.95
C THR A 760 -6.45 21.43 -29.50
N GLN A 761 -7.48 21.61 -30.32
CA GLN A 761 -8.87 21.35 -29.94
C GLN A 761 -9.39 19.95 -30.29
N ASN A 762 -8.67 19.22 -31.15
CA ASN A 762 -8.99 17.85 -31.55
C ASN A 762 -8.12 16.79 -30.91
N VAL A 763 -7.39 17.14 -29.85
CA VAL A 763 -6.48 16.25 -29.12
C VAL A 763 -7.23 15.50 -28.02
N MET A 764 -6.86 14.26 -27.82
CA MET A 764 -7.31 13.37 -26.76
C MET A 764 -6.08 12.79 -26.07
N GLY A 765 -5.68 13.32 -24.91
CA GLY A 765 -4.47 12.98 -24.17
C GLY A 765 -4.72 12.68 -22.70
N ASP A 766 -3.69 12.69 -21.89
CA ASP A 766 -3.69 12.38 -20.44
C ASP A 766 -4.47 11.08 -20.12
N PHE A 767 -4.12 10.01 -20.81
CA PHE A 767 -4.71 8.69 -20.56
C PHE A 767 -4.42 8.24 -19.12
N ARG A 768 -5.46 7.84 -18.41
CA ARG A 768 -5.37 7.38 -17.03
C ARG A 768 -5.81 5.94 -16.90
N LEU A 769 -5.17 5.24 -15.94
CA LEU A 769 -5.46 3.83 -15.70
C LEU A 769 -6.95 3.67 -15.34
N ILE A 770 -7.62 2.72 -15.96
CA ILE A 770 -8.98 2.34 -15.63
C ILE A 770 -8.93 1.64 -14.27
N ALA A 771 -9.57 2.25 -13.29
CA ALA A 771 -9.73 1.62 -12.00
C ALA A 771 -10.99 0.75 -12.04
N PHE A 772 -10.83 -0.56 -11.85
CA PHE A 772 -11.98 -1.45 -11.63
C PHE A 772 -12.71 -1.20 -10.30
N THR A 773 -12.29 -0.18 -9.56
CA THR A 773 -12.77 0.19 -8.23
C THR A 773 -13.28 1.61 -8.24
N HIS A 774 -14.43 1.83 -7.61
CA HIS A 774 -15.05 3.15 -7.53
C HIS A 774 -14.14 4.18 -6.82
N GLY A 775 -13.94 5.31 -7.46
CA GLY A 775 -13.57 6.55 -6.78
C GLY A 775 -12.08 6.84 -6.52
N SER A 776 -11.07 6.07 -7.00
CA SER A 776 -9.67 6.47 -6.84
C SER A 776 -9.26 7.58 -7.82
N ALA A 777 -8.46 8.55 -7.35
CA ALA A 777 -7.76 9.47 -8.25
C ALA A 777 -6.90 8.62 -9.18
N ARG A 778 -7.25 8.62 -10.47
CA ARG A 778 -6.64 7.71 -11.42
C ARG A 778 -5.23 8.12 -11.72
N ARG A 779 -4.31 7.20 -11.58
CA ARG A 779 -2.92 7.41 -11.95
C ARG A 779 -2.82 7.58 -13.48
N ARG A 780 -2.01 8.53 -13.92
CA ARG A 780 -1.63 8.69 -15.31
C ARG A 780 -0.91 7.43 -15.77
N ALA A 781 -1.30 6.89 -16.94
CA ALA A 781 -0.60 5.78 -17.55
C ALA A 781 0.84 6.20 -17.90
N GLU A 782 1.81 5.31 -17.75
CA GLU A 782 3.18 5.55 -18.17
C GLU A 782 3.31 5.47 -19.70
N SER A 783 2.57 4.54 -20.31
CA SER A 783 2.45 4.40 -21.75
C SER A 783 1.31 5.27 -22.28
N GLN A 784 1.62 6.54 -22.58
CA GLN A 784 0.61 7.50 -23.01
C GLN A 784 0.13 7.23 -24.44
N THR A 785 -1.11 7.62 -24.70
CA THR A 785 -1.72 7.63 -26.03
C THR A 785 -2.19 9.04 -26.34
N ILE A 786 -2.09 9.43 -27.60
CA ILE A 786 -2.63 10.68 -28.11
C ILE A 786 -3.53 10.35 -29.29
N GLY A 787 -4.79 10.78 -29.20
CA GLY A 787 -5.76 10.66 -30.28
C GLY A 787 -6.02 12.00 -30.96
N TYR A 788 -6.35 11.96 -32.24
CA TYR A 788 -6.75 13.09 -33.06
C TYR A 788 -8.00 12.74 -33.86
N CYS A 789 -8.86 13.71 -34.14
CA CYS A 789 -10.03 13.50 -34.98
C CYS A 789 -10.26 14.64 -35.95
N CYS A 790 -10.68 14.31 -37.17
CA CYS A 790 -11.15 15.28 -38.18
C CYS A 790 -12.19 14.66 -39.11
N THR A 791 -12.83 15.48 -39.95
CA THR A 791 -13.83 15.06 -40.94
C THR A 791 -13.69 15.85 -42.25
N ASP A 792 -14.04 15.23 -43.37
CA ASP A 792 -14.23 15.87 -44.66
C ASP A 792 -15.73 16.05 -44.99
N GLY A 793 -16.62 15.85 -44.02
CA GLY A 793 -18.07 15.84 -44.16
C GLY A 793 -18.67 14.50 -44.59
N SER A 794 -17.88 13.57 -45.11
CA SER A 794 -18.30 12.21 -45.51
C SER A 794 -17.78 11.10 -44.64
N LYS A 795 -16.62 11.29 -44.05
CA LYS A 795 -15.94 10.33 -43.19
C LYS A 795 -15.50 10.96 -41.88
N LEU A 796 -15.41 10.15 -40.81
CA LEU A 796 -14.69 10.44 -39.58
C LEU A 796 -13.29 9.84 -39.70
N TYR A 797 -12.27 10.65 -39.52
CA TYR A 797 -10.86 10.26 -39.48
C TYR A 797 -10.37 10.27 -38.04
N LEU A 798 -9.71 9.23 -37.62
CA LEU A 798 -9.07 9.11 -36.32
C LEU A 798 -7.59 8.80 -36.52
N GLY A 799 -6.72 9.59 -35.92
CA GLY A 799 -5.27 9.37 -35.81
C GLY A 799 -4.90 9.04 -34.39
N ILE A 800 -4.06 8.03 -34.21
CA ILE A 800 -3.67 7.52 -32.90
C ILE A 800 -2.16 7.39 -32.85
N GLN A 801 -1.55 7.97 -31.82
CA GLN A 801 -0.13 7.80 -31.49
C GLN A 801 -0.05 7.08 -30.13
N ALA A 802 0.35 5.83 -30.13
CA ALA A 802 0.53 5.01 -28.95
C ALA A 802 2.02 4.97 -28.59
N LEU A 803 2.41 5.75 -27.56
CA LEU A 803 3.80 5.83 -27.07
C LEU A 803 4.13 4.62 -26.21
N SER A 804 5.24 3.95 -26.49
CA SER A 804 5.75 2.81 -25.73
C SER A 804 7.27 2.91 -25.63
N PRO A 805 7.82 3.42 -24.54
CA PRO A 805 9.27 3.56 -24.36
C PRO A 805 10.07 2.24 -24.51
N ALA A 806 9.41 1.11 -24.27
CA ALA A 806 9.99 -0.24 -24.46
C ALA A 806 9.75 -0.82 -25.86
N GLY A 807 9.16 -0.04 -26.80
CA GLY A 807 8.70 -0.52 -28.10
C GLY A 807 7.35 -1.26 -28.04
N PRO A 808 6.65 -1.42 -29.18
CA PRO A 808 5.34 -2.06 -29.22
C PRO A 808 5.46 -3.57 -29.05
N THR A 809 4.63 -4.13 -28.16
CA THR A 809 4.59 -5.58 -27.93
C THR A 809 3.87 -6.29 -29.07
N VAL A 810 4.49 -7.33 -29.58
CA VAL A 810 3.91 -8.26 -30.55
C VAL A 810 3.74 -9.62 -29.87
N SER A 811 2.51 -10.06 -29.74
CA SER A 811 2.21 -11.40 -29.23
C SER A 811 1.64 -12.27 -30.35
N ASN A 812 1.99 -13.57 -30.32
CA ASN A 812 1.37 -14.57 -31.18
C ASN A 812 -0.01 -15.03 -30.67
N VAL A 813 -0.49 -14.50 -29.55
CA VAL A 813 -1.81 -14.80 -29.01
C VAL A 813 -2.84 -14.00 -29.80
N GLU A 814 -3.74 -14.69 -30.48
CA GLU A 814 -4.77 -14.06 -31.35
C GLU A 814 -5.85 -13.32 -30.56
N SER A 815 -6.12 -13.73 -29.31
CA SER A 815 -7.12 -13.09 -28.44
C SER A 815 -6.44 -12.26 -27.35
N ASN A 816 -6.86 -11.01 -27.21
CA ASN A 816 -6.48 -10.20 -26.07
C ASN A 816 -7.46 -10.51 -24.95
N ILE A 817 -7.03 -11.34 -24.03
CA ILE A 817 -7.78 -11.68 -22.83
C ILE A 817 -7.18 -10.90 -21.67
N VAL A 818 -8.00 -10.09 -21.01
CA VAL A 818 -7.71 -9.67 -19.65
C VAL A 818 -8.13 -10.84 -18.79
N THR A 819 -7.17 -11.62 -18.33
CA THR A 819 -7.49 -12.68 -17.37
C THR A 819 -7.81 -12.03 -16.03
N TYR A 820 -9.00 -12.31 -15.51
CA TYR A 820 -9.45 -11.78 -14.23
C TYR A 820 -8.56 -12.22 -13.06
N GLU A 821 -7.94 -13.39 -13.15
CA GLU A 821 -7.01 -13.87 -12.14
C GLU A 821 -5.75 -13.00 -12.00
N ASP A 822 -5.29 -12.40 -13.10
CA ASP A 822 -4.05 -11.64 -13.12
C ASP A 822 -4.22 -10.15 -13.44
N LEU A 823 -5.39 -9.70 -13.92
CA LEU A 823 -5.61 -8.37 -14.52
C LEU A 823 -4.49 -7.98 -15.51
N ARG A 824 -3.84 -8.99 -16.10
CA ARG A 824 -2.75 -8.79 -17.05
C ARG A 824 -3.33 -8.80 -18.44
N PRO A 825 -3.18 -7.72 -19.19
CA PRO A 825 -3.42 -7.77 -20.61
C PRO A 825 -2.48 -8.79 -21.24
N VAL A 826 -3.05 -9.81 -21.86
CA VAL A 826 -2.30 -10.81 -22.62
C VAL A 826 -2.57 -10.55 -24.08
N GLY A 827 -1.53 -10.46 -24.91
CA GLY A 827 -1.68 -10.27 -26.33
C GLY A 827 -0.89 -9.10 -26.87
N SER A 828 -1.37 -8.50 -27.97
CA SER A 828 -0.75 -7.36 -28.62
C SER A 828 -1.19 -6.06 -27.94
N ASP A 829 -0.31 -5.07 -27.97
CA ASP A 829 -0.65 -3.68 -27.67
C ASP A 829 -1.78 -3.23 -28.61
N LEU A 830 -2.88 -2.69 -28.07
CA LEU A 830 -4.06 -2.30 -28.84
C LEU A 830 -4.75 -1.06 -28.27
N VAL A 831 -5.51 -0.42 -29.14
CA VAL A 831 -6.43 0.66 -28.78
C VAL A 831 -7.85 0.24 -29.12
N GLU A 832 -8.77 0.52 -28.19
CA GLU A 832 -10.22 0.36 -28.35
C GLU A 832 -10.86 1.74 -28.54
N ILE A 833 -11.77 1.83 -29.48
CA ILE A 833 -12.50 3.05 -29.83
C ILE A 833 -13.98 2.77 -29.69
N MET A 834 -14.65 3.49 -28.79
CA MET A 834 -16.06 3.39 -28.53
C MET A 834 -16.78 4.66 -29.01
N ILE A 835 -17.85 4.50 -29.82
CA ILE A 835 -18.54 5.61 -30.44
C ILE A 835 -20.06 5.45 -30.23
N ASP A 836 -20.69 6.48 -29.66
CA ASP A 836 -22.13 6.63 -29.56
C ASP A 836 -22.57 7.87 -30.37
N PRO A 837 -23.01 7.71 -31.62
CA PRO A 837 -23.41 8.83 -32.45
C PRO A 837 -24.68 9.57 -31.97
N THR A 838 -25.44 8.93 -31.09
CA THR A 838 -26.67 9.49 -30.53
C THR A 838 -26.42 10.33 -29.28
N GLY A 839 -25.29 10.10 -28.58
CA GLY A 839 -24.98 10.72 -27.29
C GLY A 839 -25.94 10.36 -26.15
N VAL A 840 -26.78 9.33 -26.34
CA VAL A 840 -27.83 8.91 -25.40
C VAL A 840 -27.85 7.40 -25.14
N ALA A 841 -26.90 6.64 -25.68
CA ALA A 841 -26.77 5.21 -25.40
C ALA A 841 -26.66 4.96 -23.88
N THR A 842 -27.31 3.90 -23.44
CA THR A 842 -27.33 3.47 -22.04
C THR A 842 -26.73 2.08 -21.86
N GLN A 843 -26.53 1.36 -22.97
CA GLN A 843 -25.98 0.00 -22.95
C GLN A 843 -24.88 -0.17 -24.00
N SER A 844 -23.96 -1.07 -23.73
CA SER A 844 -22.84 -1.40 -24.63
C SER A 844 -23.27 -2.03 -25.97
N ASP A 845 -24.52 -2.52 -26.09
CA ASP A 845 -25.07 -3.05 -27.32
C ASP A 845 -25.40 -1.96 -28.36
N ASP A 846 -25.58 -0.71 -27.92
CA ASP A 846 -25.98 0.42 -28.74
C ASP A 846 -24.81 1.19 -29.34
N ILE A 847 -23.55 0.88 -28.94
CA ILE A 847 -22.37 1.60 -29.42
C ILE A 847 -21.67 0.90 -30.57
N TYR A 848 -20.82 1.64 -31.26
CA TYR A 848 -19.90 1.14 -32.28
C TYR A 848 -18.54 0.93 -31.60
N HIS A 849 -17.94 -0.24 -31.82
CA HIS A 849 -16.67 -0.63 -31.21
C HIS A 849 -15.65 -0.99 -32.30
N VAL A 850 -14.46 -0.40 -32.18
CA VAL A 850 -13.34 -0.64 -33.09
C VAL A 850 -12.12 -0.97 -32.24
N VAL A 851 -11.50 -2.11 -32.52
CA VAL A 851 -10.23 -2.51 -31.89
C VAL A 851 -9.14 -2.46 -32.93
N VAL A 852 -8.08 -1.70 -32.67
CA VAL A 852 -6.90 -1.63 -33.54
C VAL A 852 -5.70 -2.18 -32.76
N LYS A 853 -5.06 -3.20 -33.32
CA LYS A 853 -3.87 -3.80 -32.72
C LYS A 853 -2.60 -3.25 -33.36
N SER A 854 -1.53 -3.14 -32.60
CA SER A 854 -0.20 -2.79 -33.14
C SER A 854 0.29 -3.73 -34.24
N THR A 855 -0.33 -4.91 -34.37
CA THR A 855 -0.11 -5.89 -35.45
C THR A 855 -0.89 -5.61 -36.73
N GLY A 856 -1.83 -4.64 -36.72
CA GLY A 856 -2.63 -4.29 -37.86
C GLY A 856 -3.86 -5.18 -38.12
N ASN A 857 -4.32 -5.96 -37.15
CA ASN A 857 -5.51 -6.80 -37.28
C ASN A 857 -6.72 -6.17 -36.56
N PRO A 858 -7.47 -5.21 -37.17
CA PRO A 858 -8.55 -4.54 -36.51
C PRO A 858 -9.83 -5.39 -36.45
N ILE A 859 -10.63 -5.11 -35.42
CA ILE A 859 -12.00 -5.61 -35.26
C ILE A 859 -12.94 -4.44 -35.42
N PHE A 860 -14.02 -4.60 -36.19
CA PHE A 860 -15.08 -3.62 -36.36
C PHE A 860 -16.41 -4.30 -36.05
N GLU A 861 -17.16 -3.77 -35.10
CA GLU A 861 -18.40 -4.37 -34.64
C GLU A 861 -19.37 -3.31 -34.10
N ARG A 862 -20.62 -3.67 -33.98
CA ARG A 862 -21.63 -2.92 -33.24
C ARG A 862 -22.00 -3.69 -32.00
N GLY A 863 -21.99 -3.04 -30.87
CA GLY A 863 -21.93 -3.68 -29.54
C GLY A 863 -20.51 -4.04 -29.15
N VAL A 864 -20.32 -4.57 -27.98
CA VAL A 864 -19.01 -4.93 -27.43
C VAL A 864 -18.95 -6.41 -27.08
N SER A 865 -18.02 -7.12 -27.70
CA SER A 865 -17.68 -8.49 -27.38
C SER A 865 -16.47 -8.51 -26.45
N VAL A 866 -16.70 -8.72 -25.18
CA VAL A 866 -15.64 -8.89 -24.15
C VAL A 866 -15.82 -10.24 -23.49
N SER A 867 -14.75 -10.91 -23.16
CA SER A 867 -14.81 -12.19 -22.44
C SER A 867 -14.72 -11.96 -20.92
N PRO A 868 -15.75 -12.33 -20.13
CA PRO A 868 -17.03 -12.86 -20.58
C PRO A 868 -17.83 -11.85 -21.39
N PRO A 869 -18.70 -12.29 -22.32
CA PRO A 869 -19.49 -11.37 -23.14
C PRO A 869 -20.42 -10.52 -22.26
N ILE A 870 -20.29 -9.19 -22.39
CA ILE A 870 -21.06 -8.24 -21.58
C ILE A 870 -22.28 -7.74 -22.38
N GLY A 871 -22.21 -7.78 -23.68
CA GLY A 871 -23.27 -7.38 -24.58
C GLY A 871 -23.38 -8.27 -25.82
N SER A 872 -24.42 -8.06 -26.62
CA SER A 872 -24.58 -8.69 -27.92
C SER A 872 -23.79 -7.93 -29.00
N VAL A 873 -23.24 -8.67 -29.94
CA VAL A 873 -22.40 -8.15 -31.01
C VAL A 873 -23.12 -8.32 -32.36
N ALA A 874 -23.16 -7.26 -33.13
CA ALA A 874 -23.61 -7.29 -34.51
C ALA A 874 -22.45 -6.91 -35.47
N PRO A 875 -22.47 -7.39 -36.71
CA PRO A 875 -21.47 -6.99 -37.70
C PRO A 875 -21.46 -5.49 -37.93
N TRP A 876 -20.29 -4.96 -38.29
CA TRP A 876 -20.16 -3.56 -38.65
C TRP A 876 -21.18 -3.14 -39.78
N PRO A 877 -21.99 -2.16 -39.55
CA PRO A 877 -22.96 -1.71 -40.55
C PRO A 877 -22.29 -0.81 -41.60
N GLY A 878 -22.50 -1.10 -42.88
CA GLY A 878 -22.00 -0.30 -43.99
C GLY A 878 -20.60 -0.63 -44.48
N PRO A 879 -19.91 0.28 -45.17
CA PRO A 879 -18.57 0.06 -45.72
C PRO A 879 -17.56 -0.21 -44.63
N ARG A 880 -16.66 -1.17 -44.90
CA ARG A 880 -15.56 -1.47 -43.97
C ARG A 880 -14.63 -0.26 -43.88
N PRO A 881 -14.23 0.16 -42.68
CA PRO A 881 -13.30 1.27 -42.50
C PRO A 881 -11.93 0.99 -43.14
N GLU A 882 -11.34 2.05 -43.69
CA GLU A 882 -9.95 2.06 -44.13
C GLU A 882 -9.07 2.25 -42.90
N TYR A 883 -7.93 1.57 -42.88
CA TYR A 883 -6.97 1.70 -41.76
C TYR A 883 -5.53 1.45 -42.20
N SER A 884 -4.59 2.04 -41.49
CA SER A 884 -3.17 1.74 -41.57
C SER A 884 -2.51 1.80 -40.20
N VAL A 885 -1.53 0.95 -39.98
CA VAL A 885 -0.76 0.87 -38.73
C VAL A 885 0.73 0.85 -39.04
N THR A 886 1.50 1.74 -38.41
CA THR A 886 2.95 1.81 -38.53
C THR A 886 3.60 1.65 -37.15
N ARG A 887 4.69 0.88 -37.08
CA ARG A 887 5.45 0.66 -35.85
C ARG A 887 6.77 1.40 -35.88
N GLY A 888 7.13 2.03 -34.78
CA GLY A 888 8.40 2.70 -34.55
C GLY A 888 9.15 2.15 -33.32
N ALA A 889 10.28 2.73 -33.03
CA ALA A 889 11.09 2.37 -31.87
C ALA A 889 10.40 2.78 -30.55
N ASP A 890 9.68 3.90 -30.54
CA ASP A 890 9.09 4.49 -29.36
C ASP A 890 7.56 4.27 -29.26
N GLY A 891 7.03 3.32 -30.06
CA GLY A 891 5.60 3.04 -30.07
C GLY A 891 5.06 2.73 -31.45
N TRP A 892 3.79 3.01 -31.70
CA TRP A 892 3.12 2.77 -32.97
C TRP A 892 2.06 3.84 -33.22
N THR A 893 1.71 4.00 -34.49
CA THR A 893 0.67 4.88 -34.96
C THR A 893 -0.41 4.10 -35.70
N ALA A 894 -1.63 4.58 -35.64
CA ALA A 894 -2.75 4.08 -36.44
C ALA A 894 -3.57 5.21 -37.01
N GLU A 895 -4.08 4.99 -38.20
CA GLU A 895 -5.06 5.86 -38.86
C GLU A 895 -6.23 5.05 -39.29
N ILE A 896 -7.43 5.62 -39.13
CA ILE A 896 -8.69 4.96 -39.42
C ILE A 896 -9.61 5.98 -40.09
N ALA A 897 -10.24 5.60 -41.22
CA ALA A 897 -11.27 6.38 -41.85
C ALA A 897 -12.58 5.60 -41.93
N MET A 898 -13.62 6.12 -41.31
CA MET A 898 -14.94 5.50 -41.19
C MET A 898 -15.98 6.34 -41.93
N SER A 899 -16.74 5.72 -42.86
CA SER A 899 -17.87 6.40 -43.50
C SER A 899 -18.94 6.78 -42.48
N LEU A 900 -19.41 8.00 -42.55
CA LEU A 900 -20.50 8.47 -41.67
C LEU A 900 -21.81 7.69 -41.89
N GLU A 901 -21.99 7.05 -43.05
CA GLU A 901 -23.15 6.18 -43.32
C GLU A 901 -23.24 4.98 -42.36
N CYS A 902 -22.09 4.54 -41.81
CA CYS A 902 -22.03 3.43 -40.84
C CYS A 902 -22.77 3.77 -39.54
N PHE A 903 -22.88 5.04 -39.18
CA PHE A 903 -23.37 5.49 -37.87
C PHE A 903 -24.89 5.80 -37.89
N GLY A 904 -25.63 5.16 -38.74
CA GLY A 904 -27.08 5.35 -38.87
C GLY A 904 -27.45 6.58 -39.69
N PRO A 905 -28.78 6.82 -39.92
CA PRO A 905 -29.25 7.97 -40.68
C PRO A 905 -28.89 9.27 -39.97
N ARG A 906 -28.75 10.34 -40.78
CA ARG A 906 -28.29 11.65 -40.30
C ARG A 906 -29.17 12.21 -39.17
N GLU A 907 -30.49 12.02 -39.28
CA GLU A 907 -31.49 12.53 -38.34
C GLU A 907 -31.37 11.86 -36.93
N SER A 908 -30.75 10.71 -36.86
CA SER A 908 -30.49 9.99 -35.58
C SER A 908 -29.17 10.36 -34.93
N ARG A 909 -28.34 11.16 -35.59
CA ARG A 909 -27.02 11.56 -35.08
C ARG A 909 -27.10 12.95 -34.43
N ASN A 910 -26.51 13.08 -33.22
CA ASN A 910 -26.41 14.35 -32.51
C ASN A 910 -25.15 15.15 -32.91
N LEU A 911 -25.11 16.44 -32.56
CA LEU A 911 -23.90 17.27 -32.72
C LEU A 911 -22.83 16.97 -31.64
N VAL A 912 -23.22 16.31 -30.59
CA VAL A 912 -22.30 15.83 -29.53
C VAL A 912 -22.46 14.32 -29.45
N TRP A 913 -21.43 13.62 -29.86
CA TRP A 913 -21.38 12.14 -29.75
C TRP A 913 -20.74 11.71 -28.43
N GLY A 914 -21.18 10.59 -27.89
CA GLY A 914 -20.42 9.89 -26.88
C GLY A 914 -19.19 9.22 -27.49
N PHE A 915 -18.02 9.37 -26.87
CA PHE A 915 -16.77 8.86 -27.43
C PHE A 915 -15.78 8.47 -26.35
N ASN A 916 -15.10 7.35 -26.52
CA ASN A 916 -13.95 7.00 -25.68
C ASN A 916 -12.84 6.33 -26.50
N LEU A 917 -11.60 6.57 -26.08
CA LEU A 917 -10.42 5.87 -26.52
C LEU A 917 -9.80 5.17 -25.29
N ALA A 918 -9.59 3.85 -25.39
CA ALA A 918 -8.88 3.09 -24.36
C ALA A 918 -7.71 2.34 -24.98
N ARG A 919 -6.67 2.12 -24.18
CA ARG A 919 -5.49 1.36 -24.58
C ARG A 919 -5.18 0.25 -23.61
N LEU A 920 -4.89 -0.91 -24.16
CA LEU A 920 -4.37 -2.07 -23.48
C LEU A 920 -2.89 -2.23 -23.84
N GLU A 921 -1.98 -1.93 -22.91
CA GLU A 921 -0.54 -2.06 -23.08
C GLU A 921 -0.01 -3.22 -22.23
N PRO A 922 0.37 -4.37 -22.85
CA PRO A 922 0.63 -5.61 -22.13
C PRO A 922 2.00 -5.69 -21.45
N VAL A 923 3.02 -4.91 -21.85
CA VAL A 923 4.36 -4.96 -21.25
C VAL A 923 4.32 -4.43 -19.83
N ARG A 924 3.66 -3.30 -19.64
CA ARG A 924 3.48 -2.67 -18.33
C ARG A 924 2.22 -3.16 -17.60
N GLY A 925 1.36 -3.90 -18.30
CA GLY A 925 0.08 -4.32 -17.77
C GLY A 925 -0.89 -3.18 -17.56
N GLU A 926 -0.83 -2.14 -18.41
CA GLU A 926 -1.65 -0.95 -18.31
C GLU A 926 -2.93 -1.08 -19.15
N TYR A 927 -4.06 -0.78 -18.51
CA TYR A 927 -5.32 -0.53 -19.19
C TYR A 927 -5.76 0.89 -18.85
N SER A 928 -5.81 1.76 -19.84
CA SER A 928 -6.02 3.20 -19.65
C SER A 928 -7.00 3.76 -20.66
N ASP A 929 -7.64 4.88 -20.32
CA ASP A 929 -8.56 5.56 -21.23
C ASP A 929 -8.49 7.09 -21.11
N TRP A 930 -8.99 7.76 -22.16
CA TRP A 930 -9.12 9.21 -22.25
C TRP A 930 -10.34 9.75 -21.51
N ALA A 931 -11.50 9.10 -21.64
CA ALA A 931 -12.75 9.58 -21.05
C ALA A 931 -12.82 9.44 -19.53
N ARG A 932 -11.82 8.77 -18.93
CA ARG A 932 -11.78 8.51 -17.49
C ARG A 932 -12.98 7.71 -16.99
N ALA A 933 -13.36 6.67 -17.76
CA ALA A 933 -14.48 5.77 -17.45
C ALA A 933 -14.38 5.16 -16.06
N GLN A 934 -15.43 5.11 -15.28
CA GLN A 934 -15.40 4.72 -13.88
C GLN A 934 -15.15 3.22 -13.66
N ARG A 935 -15.66 2.37 -14.51
CA ARG A 935 -15.57 0.92 -14.37
C ARG A 935 -15.08 0.25 -15.66
N TYR A 936 -15.72 0.54 -16.77
CA TYR A 936 -15.42 -0.04 -18.07
C TYR A 936 -15.37 1.04 -19.13
N CYS A 937 -14.38 1.00 -20.01
CA CYS A 937 -14.22 1.97 -21.08
C CYS A 937 -15.38 1.98 -22.09
N TYR A 938 -16.15 0.89 -22.15
CA TYR A 938 -17.32 0.70 -23.03
C TYR A 938 -18.67 1.00 -22.33
N ASP A 939 -18.68 1.48 -21.09
CA ASP A 939 -19.90 1.98 -20.45
C ASP A 939 -20.26 3.36 -21.03
N PRO A 940 -21.37 3.49 -21.80
CA PRO A 940 -21.72 4.75 -22.43
C PRO A 940 -21.93 5.89 -21.44
N ALA A 941 -22.29 5.59 -20.19
CA ALA A 941 -22.45 6.59 -19.14
C ALA A 941 -21.13 7.33 -18.82
N SER A 942 -19.99 6.69 -19.08
CA SER A 942 -18.65 7.22 -18.82
C SER A 942 -17.97 7.84 -20.02
N PHE A 943 -18.64 7.94 -21.18
CA PHE A 943 -18.01 8.46 -22.39
C PHE A 943 -17.70 9.96 -22.28
N GLY A 944 -16.62 10.38 -22.90
CA GLY A 944 -16.33 11.75 -23.25
C GLY A 944 -17.22 12.25 -24.39
N ASN A 945 -16.98 13.47 -24.84
CA ASN A 945 -17.84 14.21 -25.77
C ASN A 945 -17.04 14.56 -27.01
N LEU A 946 -17.51 14.06 -28.16
CA LEU A 946 -16.97 14.42 -29.48
C LEU A 946 -17.91 15.43 -30.13
N ILE A 947 -17.47 16.69 -30.24
CA ILE A 947 -18.30 17.81 -30.75
C ILE A 947 -18.09 17.99 -32.26
N TRP A 948 -19.15 17.94 -33.01
CA TRP A 948 -19.14 18.17 -34.43
C TRP A 948 -19.34 19.66 -34.75
N PRO A 949 -18.75 20.18 -35.85
CA PRO A 949 -18.96 21.56 -36.28
C PRO A 949 -20.43 21.82 -36.64
N ASP A 950 -20.94 23.02 -36.32
CA ASP A 950 -22.29 23.45 -36.71
C ASP A 950 -22.35 23.53 -38.27
N GLY A 951 -23.09 22.60 -38.91
CA GLY A 951 -23.11 22.44 -40.38
C GLY A 951 -22.33 21.23 -40.89
N GLY A 952 -21.40 20.68 -40.13
CA GLY A 952 -20.52 19.55 -40.51
C GLY A 952 -21.19 18.16 -40.51
N VAL A 953 -22.48 18.09 -40.21
CA VAL A 953 -23.28 16.87 -40.41
C VAL A 953 -23.95 16.96 -41.79
N GLY A 954 -23.28 17.67 -42.77
CA GLY A 954 -23.58 17.82 -44.17
C GLY A 954 -24.99 18.42 -44.45
N GLU A 955 -25.09 19.54 -45.11
CA GLU A 955 -26.36 19.95 -45.79
C GLU A 955 -26.83 18.90 -46.79
#